data_321d1f820abada7a3aa69726382f7fd8
#
_entry.id   321d1f820abada7a3aa69726382f7fd8
#
_cell.length_a   1.000
_cell.length_b   1.000
_cell.length_c   1.000
_cell.angle_alpha   90.00
_cell.angle_beta   90.00
_cell.angle_gamma   90.00
#
_symmetry.space_group_name_H-M   'P 1'
#
loop_
_entity.id
_entity.type
_entity.pdbx_description
1 polymer ?
#
loop_
_entity_poly.entity_id
_entity_poly.type
_entity_poly.pdbx_seq_one_letter_code
_entity_poly.pdbx_strand_id
1 'polypeptide(L)'
;MPEKLGPSHDASEEALQRLAEAFPQAITDGKVDLERLKRALGEHIETGRERYGLTWPGKAEAIKAAQRPSLGTLRPKAGEGINEASTGNLIIEGDNLEVLKLLQKAYLGKIKMIYIDPPYNTGNDFVYEDNFADPLAGYLEQTGQTADGKRLSTNTETAGRYHSNWLSMMYPRLTLARNLLREDGVIFISIDDNEVANLRKICDEVFGEENILATFAWVSNLKGRQIVSGGPAGTHEYVICCARNAELVEQFRGSAAQYRSMMPSVYKGEGYEVLKDELGEFVVKNELYNTNSKFNEKTARTMVFKILHNFTTGDTKTVAIDDEKLIAGYTLIMPHSNAKPNVEYHAWRWSRDKIEKDYKELHFVKTDNGARVYTKIRDIDGMAMKDLIIGPSTTTGQASLEKLGLADVFDTPKPVELVSLFAASAADPSALILDFFAGSGTTAQAVLEMNEEDGGSRKFILVQLPEVVDEDSAAAKAGFKNIAEITKERVRRVIKKLDGGTKDGLGLDGKKNLDRGFKVYALDRSNFVPWDTTAATDAASLEKQLELAVDNVLHDRSDEDLLAEILLKTGFPLDTSITQVQIAGTPVYQVADPGFLVCLAKSVDAPLIKAIAATKPHRVVILDAAFQGNDALKTNAVQAFKDQGVEMFRTA
;
A
#
# COMPACT_ATOMS: atom_id res chain seq x y z
N MET A 1 8.95 -12.13 -36.35
CA MET A 1 9.78 -11.03 -35.81
C MET A 1 9.64 -11.05 -34.29
N PRO A 2 10.64 -10.63 -33.52
CA PRO A 2 10.46 -10.48 -32.08
C PRO A 2 9.43 -9.41 -31.78
N GLU A 3 8.69 -9.59 -30.69
CA GLU A 3 7.71 -8.63 -30.22
C GLU A 3 8.41 -7.41 -29.59
N LYS A 4 7.98 -6.19 -29.95
CA LYS A 4 8.48 -4.98 -29.30
C LYS A 4 7.87 -4.82 -27.90
N LEU A 5 8.60 -4.18 -27.00
CA LEU A 5 8.05 -3.75 -25.72
C LEU A 5 6.92 -2.76 -25.97
N GLY A 6 5.70 -3.14 -25.56
CA GLY A 6 4.53 -2.29 -25.64
C GLY A 6 4.57 -1.11 -24.63
N PRO A 7 3.51 -0.27 -24.60
CA PRO A 7 3.32 0.74 -23.57
C PRO A 7 3.22 0.11 -22.16
N SER A 8 2.88 0.90 -21.15
CA SER A 8 2.62 0.38 -19.81
C SER A 8 1.47 -0.66 -19.83
N HIS A 9 1.25 -1.33 -18.71
CA HIS A 9 0.19 -2.32 -18.55
C HIS A 9 -1.17 -1.81 -19.06
N ASP A 10 -1.81 -2.58 -19.97
CA ASP A 10 -3.17 -2.33 -20.45
C ASP A 10 -4.14 -3.25 -19.70
N ALA A 11 -4.84 -2.67 -18.72
CA ALA A 11 -5.79 -3.40 -17.88
C ALA A 11 -7.00 -3.94 -18.69
N SER A 12 -7.36 -3.30 -19.80
CA SER A 12 -8.46 -3.74 -20.65
C SER A 12 -8.08 -4.96 -21.47
N GLU A 13 -6.86 -4.98 -22.00
CA GLU A 13 -6.34 -6.11 -22.75
C GLU A 13 -6.16 -7.34 -21.85
N GLU A 14 -5.62 -7.15 -20.64
CA GLU A 14 -5.52 -8.25 -19.65
C GLU A 14 -6.90 -8.77 -19.24
N ALA A 15 -7.86 -7.89 -18.98
CA ALA A 15 -9.23 -8.29 -18.65
C ALA A 15 -9.87 -9.08 -19.80
N LEU A 16 -9.64 -8.66 -21.05
CA LEU A 16 -10.11 -9.37 -22.23
C LEU A 16 -9.46 -10.76 -22.37
N GLN A 17 -8.16 -10.87 -22.10
CA GLN A 17 -7.45 -12.15 -22.12
C GLN A 17 -8.00 -13.12 -21.06
N ARG A 18 -8.16 -12.64 -19.80
CA ARG A 18 -8.75 -13.45 -18.73
C ARG A 18 -10.19 -13.89 -19.05
N LEU A 19 -10.97 -12.99 -19.66
CA LEU A 19 -12.31 -13.31 -20.11
C LEU A 19 -12.29 -14.34 -21.25
N ALA A 20 -11.35 -14.23 -22.17
CA ALA A 20 -11.17 -15.19 -23.27
C ALA A 20 -10.76 -16.57 -22.77
N GLU A 21 -9.92 -16.65 -21.74
CA GLU A 21 -9.55 -17.91 -21.09
C GLU A 21 -10.76 -18.58 -20.39
N ALA A 22 -11.56 -17.79 -19.66
CA ALA A 22 -12.72 -18.29 -18.92
C ALA A 22 -13.92 -18.60 -19.84
N PHE A 23 -14.14 -17.79 -20.87
CA PHE A 23 -15.30 -17.85 -21.77
C PHE A 23 -14.90 -17.69 -23.24
N PRO A 24 -14.09 -18.61 -23.82
CA PRO A 24 -13.59 -18.47 -25.20
C PRO A 24 -14.71 -18.37 -26.24
N GLN A 25 -15.88 -18.99 -25.98
CA GLN A 25 -17.06 -18.90 -26.83
C GLN A 25 -17.72 -17.51 -26.87
N ALA A 26 -17.39 -16.65 -25.92
CA ALA A 26 -17.90 -15.28 -25.85
C ALA A 26 -16.98 -14.25 -26.53
N ILE A 27 -15.88 -14.70 -27.15
CA ILE A 27 -14.97 -13.84 -27.89
C ILE A 27 -15.15 -14.07 -29.38
N THR A 28 -15.35 -13.00 -30.14
CA THR A 28 -15.46 -13.02 -31.60
C THR A 28 -14.62 -11.88 -32.16
N ASP A 29 -13.66 -12.20 -33.05
CA ASP A 29 -12.74 -11.22 -33.67
C ASP A 29 -12.04 -10.31 -32.64
N GLY A 30 -11.59 -10.89 -31.49
CA GLY A 30 -10.92 -10.16 -30.41
C GLY A 30 -11.83 -9.22 -29.60
N LYS A 31 -13.14 -9.38 -29.70
CA LYS A 31 -14.15 -8.57 -28.96
C LYS A 31 -15.12 -9.47 -28.20
N VAL A 32 -15.62 -8.95 -27.08
CA VAL A 32 -16.61 -9.67 -26.26
C VAL A 32 -17.99 -9.61 -26.91
N ASP A 33 -18.55 -10.77 -27.23
CA ASP A 33 -19.94 -10.92 -27.60
C ASP A 33 -20.80 -11.05 -26.31
N LEU A 34 -21.47 -9.95 -25.94
CA LEU A 34 -22.25 -9.86 -24.71
C LEU A 34 -23.40 -10.87 -24.67
N GLU A 35 -24.02 -11.21 -25.81
CA GLU A 35 -25.12 -12.17 -25.84
C GLU A 35 -24.63 -13.61 -25.66
N ARG A 36 -23.45 -13.93 -26.15
CA ARG A 36 -22.82 -15.23 -25.89
C ARG A 36 -22.31 -15.33 -24.46
N LEU A 37 -21.74 -14.24 -23.92
CA LEU A 37 -21.31 -14.18 -22.52
C LEU A 37 -22.50 -14.35 -21.57
N LYS A 38 -23.61 -13.65 -21.82
CA LYS A 38 -24.85 -13.82 -21.06
C LYS A 38 -25.35 -15.27 -21.08
N ARG A 39 -25.35 -15.91 -22.25
CA ARG A 39 -25.72 -17.33 -22.37
C ARG A 39 -24.81 -18.27 -21.59
N ALA A 40 -23.52 -17.97 -21.54
CA ALA A 40 -22.54 -18.76 -20.80
C ALA A 40 -22.68 -18.60 -19.27
N LEU A 41 -23.08 -17.42 -18.79
CA LEU A 41 -23.29 -17.12 -17.38
C LEU A 41 -24.68 -17.51 -16.87
N GLY A 42 -25.67 -17.72 -17.77
CA GLY A 42 -27.01 -18.19 -17.41
C GLY A 42 -27.75 -17.29 -16.43
N GLU A 43 -28.24 -17.87 -15.32
CA GLU A 43 -28.99 -17.14 -14.28
C GLU A 43 -28.14 -16.22 -13.41
N HIS A 44 -26.82 -16.27 -13.51
CA HIS A 44 -25.89 -15.39 -12.74
C HIS A 44 -25.76 -13.98 -13.32
N ILE A 45 -26.65 -13.59 -14.25
CA ILE A 45 -26.67 -12.25 -14.83
C ILE A 45 -27.78 -11.42 -14.20
N GLU A 46 -27.40 -10.30 -13.62
CA GLU A 46 -28.36 -9.31 -13.18
C GLU A 46 -28.95 -8.57 -14.39
N THR A 47 -30.27 -8.67 -14.55
CA THR A 47 -31.01 -8.04 -15.64
C THR A 47 -31.74 -6.76 -15.22
N GLY A 48 -31.55 -6.30 -13.98
CA GLY A 48 -32.14 -5.08 -13.43
C GLY A 48 -31.68 -3.82 -14.18
N ARG A 49 -32.63 -2.93 -14.50
CA ARG A 49 -32.37 -1.67 -15.20
C ARG A 49 -31.77 -0.59 -14.30
N GLU A 50 -32.02 -0.64 -12.98
CA GLU A 50 -31.58 0.34 -12.02
C GLU A 50 -30.64 -0.34 -11.01
N ARG A 51 -29.40 0.20 -10.89
CA ARG A 51 -28.43 -0.22 -9.88
C ARG A 51 -28.18 0.93 -8.93
N TYR A 52 -28.17 0.64 -7.65
CA TYR A 52 -27.65 1.59 -6.67
C TYR A 52 -26.16 1.82 -6.91
N GLY A 53 -25.76 3.07 -7.02
CA GLY A 53 -24.37 3.44 -7.24
C GLY A 53 -24.20 4.94 -7.40
N LEU A 54 -23.01 5.44 -7.13
CA LEU A 54 -22.67 6.84 -7.31
C LEU A 54 -22.52 7.16 -8.80
N THR A 55 -23.24 8.18 -9.27
CA THR A 55 -23.12 8.71 -10.65
C THR A 55 -22.81 10.19 -10.62
N TRP A 56 -21.91 10.63 -11.50
CA TRP A 56 -21.57 12.04 -11.66
C TRP A 56 -21.17 12.35 -13.11
N PRO A 57 -21.25 13.62 -13.55
CA PRO A 57 -20.75 14.04 -14.85
C PRO A 57 -19.24 13.81 -14.96
N GLY A 58 -18.80 12.99 -15.91
CA GLY A 58 -17.37 12.63 -16.11
C GLY A 58 -16.99 11.21 -15.64
N LYS A 59 -17.87 10.47 -14.98
CA LYS A 59 -17.57 9.10 -14.49
C LYS A 59 -17.06 8.18 -15.62
N ALA A 60 -17.69 8.21 -16.78
CA ALA A 60 -17.29 7.34 -17.90
C ALA A 60 -15.86 7.64 -18.38
N GLU A 61 -15.46 8.91 -18.40
CA GLU A 61 -14.10 9.31 -18.76
C GLU A 61 -13.10 8.94 -17.66
N ALA A 62 -13.46 9.08 -16.38
CA ALA A 62 -12.64 8.63 -15.26
C ALA A 62 -12.36 7.12 -15.31
N ILE A 63 -13.37 6.30 -15.65
CA ILE A 63 -13.19 4.85 -15.86
C ILE A 63 -12.21 4.59 -17.01
N LYS A 64 -12.37 5.25 -18.15
CA LYS A 64 -11.47 5.13 -19.30
C LYS A 64 -10.05 5.59 -18.97
N ALA A 65 -9.90 6.63 -18.15
CA ALA A 65 -8.60 7.14 -17.73
C ALA A 65 -7.77 6.09 -16.97
N ALA A 66 -8.42 5.29 -16.11
CA ALA A 66 -7.77 4.17 -15.43
C ALA A 66 -7.33 3.04 -16.37
N GLN A 67 -8.04 2.87 -17.49
CA GLN A 67 -7.80 1.79 -18.46
C GLN A 67 -6.74 2.12 -19.51
N ARG A 68 -6.58 3.40 -19.85
CA ARG A 68 -5.60 3.85 -20.85
C ARG A 68 -4.18 3.64 -20.32
N PRO A 69 -3.30 2.92 -21.05
CA PRO A 69 -1.90 2.78 -20.66
C PRO A 69 -1.19 4.13 -20.72
N SER A 70 -0.17 4.31 -19.89
CA SER A 70 0.74 5.45 -19.99
C SER A 70 1.72 5.26 -21.14
N LEU A 71 2.00 6.35 -21.86
CA LEU A 71 3.06 6.43 -22.87
C LEU A 71 4.37 6.98 -22.29
N GLY A 72 4.39 7.28 -20.99
CA GLY A 72 5.55 7.81 -20.29
C GLY A 72 6.52 6.74 -19.78
N THR A 73 7.52 7.22 -19.05
CA THR A 73 8.48 6.42 -18.29
C THR A 73 8.89 7.12 -17.01
N LEU A 74 9.64 6.43 -16.16
CA LEU A 74 10.27 6.99 -14.97
C LEU A 74 11.78 7.06 -15.18
N ARG A 75 12.31 8.27 -15.24
CA ARG A 75 13.74 8.53 -15.42
C ARG A 75 14.45 8.66 -14.08
N PRO A 76 15.59 7.97 -13.86
CA PRO A 76 16.41 8.16 -12.68
C PRO A 76 16.95 9.60 -12.60
N LYS A 77 16.91 10.19 -11.41
CA LYS A 77 17.52 11.47 -11.06
C LYS A 77 18.77 11.21 -10.23
N ALA A 78 19.81 10.67 -10.87
CA ALA A 78 21.05 10.29 -10.21
C ALA A 78 21.67 11.45 -9.41
N GLY A 79 22.07 11.18 -8.17
CA GLY A 79 22.67 12.17 -7.25
C GLY A 79 21.65 12.99 -6.45
N GLU A 80 20.35 12.83 -6.67
CA GLU A 80 19.31 13.46 -5.85
C GLU A 80 18.88 12.63 -4.64
N GLY A 81 19.21 11.34 -4.62
CA GLY A 81 18.93 10.41 -3.51
C GLY A 81 20.05 10.30 -2.48
N ILE A 82 19.95 9.30 -1.64
CA ILE A 82 20.95 8.88 -0.66
C ILE A 82 21.13 7.37 -0.75
N ASN A 83 22.36 6.87 -0.75
CA ASN A 83 22.67 5.44 -0.83
C ASN A 83 21.97 4.74 -2.04
N GLU A 84 21.89 5.42 -3.16
CA GLU A 84 21.09 5.02 -4.33
C GLU A 84 21.40 3.61 -4.85
N ALA A 85 22.67 3.17 -4.74
CA ALA A 85 23.09 1.87 -5.23
C ALA A 85 22.51 0.69 -4.43
N SER A 86 22.12 0.89 -3.16
CA SER A 86 21.73 -0.19 -2.24
C SER A 86 20.32 -0.08 -1.68
N THR A 87 19.68 1.07 -1.84
CA THR A 87 18.34 1.31 -1.27
C THR A 87 17.22 0.74 -2.12
N GLY A 88 16.16 0.26 -1.44
CA GLY A 88 14.90 -0.11 -2.05
C GLY A 88 13.80 0.94 -1.93
N ASN A 89 14.08 2.10 -1.31
CA ASN A 89 13.12 3.19 -1.14
C ASN A 89 13.11 4.12 -2.36
N LEU A 90 11.92 4.58 -2.76
CA LEU A 90 11.72 5.38 -3.97
C LEU A 90 10.97 6.67 -3.66
N ILE A 91 11.41 7.78 -4.28
CA ILE A 91 10.65 9.02 -4.41
C ILE A 91 10.48 9.29 -5.90
N ILE A 92 9.23 9.47 -6.34
CA ILE A 92 8.88 9.64 -7.75
C ILE A 92 8.23 11.01 -7.92
N GLU A 93 8.86 11.86 -8.72
CA GLU A 93 8.31 13.15 -9.12
C GLU A 93 7.41 12.98 -10.33
N GLY A 94 6.13 13.32 -10.20
CA GLY A 94 5.23 13.22 -11.35
C GLY A 94 3.75 13.24 -10.98
N ASP A 95 2.92 13.29 -12.01
CA ASP A 95 1.48 13.05 -11.85
C ASP A 95 1.23 11.63 -11.37
N ASN A 96 0.49 11.51 -10.29
CA ASN A 96 0.30 10.21 -9.63
C ASN A 96 -0.58 9.25 -10.44
N LEU A 97 -1.50 9.72 -11.30
CA LEU A 97 -2.28 8.84 -12.17
C LEU A 97 -1.37 8.13 -13.18
N GLU A 98 -0.48 8.89 -13.85
CA GLU A 98 0.47 8.33 -14.81
C GLU A 98 1.50 7.43 -14.13
N VAL A 99 2.03 7.85 -12.98
CA VAL A 99 2.96 7.03 -12.20
C VAL A 99 2.30 5.71 -11.76
N LEU A 100 1.07 5.74 -11.25
CA LEU A 100 0.33 4.53 -10.86
C LEU A 100 0.14 3.56 -12.04
N LYS A 101 -0.10 4.06 -13.26
CA LYS A 101 -0.17 3.23 -14.48
C LYS A 101 1.17 2.57 -14.80
N LEU A 102 2.27 3.31 -14.68
CA LEU A 102 3.63 2.79 -14.92
C LEU A 102 4.02 1.72 -13.89
N LEU A 103 3.59 1.88 -12.65
CA LEU A 103 3.88 0.93 -11.58
C LEU A 103 3.09 -0.38 -11.69
N GLN A 104 1.95 -0.41 -12.43
CA GLN A 104 1.05 -1.58 -12.46
C GLN A 104 1.79 -2.89 -12.72
N LYS A 105 2.60 -2.97 -13.78
CA LYS A 105 3.23 -4.24 -14.18
C LYS A 105 4.30 -4.72 -13.20
N ALA A 106 5.08 -3.79 -12.66
CA ALA A 106 6.21 -4.09 -11.78
C ALA A 106 5.78 -4.35 -10.32
N TYR A 107 4.70 -3.71 -9.87
CA TYR A 107 4.27 -3.72 -8.47
C TYR A 107 2.87 -4.29 -8.24
N LEU A 108 2.27 -4.93 -9.24
CA LEU A 108 0.96 -5.59 -9.12
C LEU A 108 0.95 -6.57 -7.94
N GLY A 109 0.02 -6.38 -7.00
CA GLY A 109 -0.13 -7.25 -5.84
C GLY A 109 1.06 -7.26 -4.87
N LYS A 110 1.91 -6.22 -4.84
CA LYS A 110 3.12 -6.19 -3.98
C LYS A 110 3.02 -5.22 -2.81
N ILE A 111 2.12 -4.24 -2.84
CA ILE A 111 1.98 -3.22 -1.82
C ILE A 111 1.16 -3.78 -0.65
N LYS A 112 1.73 -3.76 0.55
CA LYS A 112 1.02 -4.19 1.77
C LYS A 112 0.12 -3.10 2.32
N MET A 113 0.58 -1.86 2.31
CA MET A 113 -0.16 -0.74 2.83
C MET A 113 -0.05 0.47 1.88
N ILE A 114 -1.16 1.13 1.66
CA ILE A 114 -1.22 2.44 1.04
C ILE A 114 -1.72 3.42 2.09
N TYR A 115 -1.05 4.57 2.24
CA TYR A 115 -1.57 5.71 2.98
C TYR A 115 -1.60 6.91 2.05
N ILE A 116 -2.72 7.62 1.98
CA ILE A 116 -2.83 8.83 1.19
C ILE A 116 -3.60 9.93 1.91
N ASP A 117 -3.18 11.15 1.62
CA ASP A 117 -3.79 12.39 2.08
C ASP A 117 -4.14 13.25 0.85
N PRO A 118 -5.23 12.94 0.14
CA PRO A 118 -5.63 13.67 -1.07
C PRO A 118 -6.15 15.07 -0.71
N PRO A 119 -6.28 15.99 -1.69
CA PRO A 119 -6.95 17.28 -1.50
C PRO A 119 -8.36 17.08 -0.92
N TYR A 120 -8.74 17.87 0.09
CA TYR A 120 -10.02 17.74 0.78
C TYR A 120 -11.18 18.44 0.07
N ASN A 121 -10.88 19.13 -1.03
CA ASN A 121 -11.86 19.87 -1.81
C ASN A 121 -12.52 21.00 -0.99
N THR A 122 -11.71 21.81 -0.30
CA THR A 122 -12.18 22.92 0.57
C THR A 122 -12.45 24.21 -0.19
N GLY A 123 -12.36 24.20 -1.54
CA GLY A 123 -12.56 25.36 -2.41
C GLY A 123 -11.27 26.12 -2.75
N ASN A 124 -10.22 25.95 -1.93
CA ASN A 124 -8.87 26.50 -2.20
C ASN A 124 -7.87 25.40 -2.60
N ASP A 125 -8.27 24.13 -2.50
CA ASP A 125 -7.41 23.01 -2.82
C ASP A 125 -7.24 22.87 -4.34
N PHE A 126 -6.04 22.49 -4.73
CA PHE A 126 -5.78 22.08 -6.11
C PHE A 126 -6.36 20.69 -6.32
N VAL A 127 -7.39 20.60 -7.17
CA VAL A 127 -7.81 19.34 -7.74
C VAL A 127 -7.04 19.20 -9.05
N TYR A 128 -6.36 18.07 -9.20
CA TYR A 128 -5.62 17.74 -10.42
C TYR A 128 -6.59 17.81 -11.61
N GLU A 129 -6.38 18.74 -12.53
CA GLU A 129 -7.10 18.77 -13.80
C GLU A 129 -6.49 17.71 -14.73
N ASP A 130 -6.99 16.49 -14.61
CA ASP A 130 -6.57 15.41 -15.48
C ASP A 130 -7.04 15.71 -16.90
N ASN A 131 -6.12 15.92 -17.81
CA ASN A 131 -6.43 15.88 -19.23
C ASN A 131 -6.64 14.42 -19.64
N PHE A 132 -7.84 13.92 -19.47
CA PHE A 132 -8.16 12.53 -19.77
C PHE A 132 -7.96 12.13 -21.24
N ALA A 133 -7.76 13.09 -22.15
CA ALA A 133 -7.40 12.81 -23.55
C ALA A 133 -5.91 12.49 -23.71
N ASP A 134 -5.04 13.26 -23.04
CA ASP A 134 -3.59 13.06 -22.99
C ASP A 134 -3.02 13.52 -21.63
N PRO A 135 -3.05 12.65 -20.58
CA PRO A 135 -2.61 13.01 -19.25
C PRO A 135 -1.12 13.34 -19.18
N LEU A 136 -0.29 12.62 -19.94
CA LEU A 136 1.14 12.86 -19.98
C LEU A 136 1.49 14.22 -20.61
N ALA A 137 0.85 14.60 -21.72
CA ALA A 137 1.04 15.91 -22.32
C ALA A 137 0.60 17.02 -21.37
N GLY A 138 -0.53 16.83 -20.66
CA GLY A 138 -0.99 17.75 -19.61
C GLY A 138 0.03 17.94 -18.50
N TYR A 139 0.63 16.86 -18.00
CA TYR A 139 1.70 16.91 -17.01
C TYR A 139 2.95 17.64 -17.53
N LEU A 140 3.42 17.33 -18.74
CA LEU A 140 4.60 17.96 -19.35
C LEU A 140 4.39 19.47 -19.59
N GLU A 141 3.16 19.87 -19.94
CA GLU A 141 2.77 21.29 -20.07
C GLU A 141 2.77 21.99 -18.70
N GLN A 142 2.19 21.37 -17.67
CA GLN A 142 2.11 21.92 -16.30
C GLN A 142 3.49 22.10 -15.65
N THR A 143 4.42 21.18 -15.92
CA THR A 143 5.78 21.22 -15.35
C THR A 143 6.75 22.07 -16.16
N GLY A 144 6.29 22.75 -17.22
CA GLY A 144 7.13 23.59 -18.07
C GLY A 144 8.13 22.80 -18.92
N GLN A 145 7.94 21.52 -19.10
CA GLN A 145 8.74 20.68 -20.00
C GLN A 145 8.32 20.86 -21.49
N THR A 146 7.22 21.56 -21.72
CA THR A 146 6.77 22.06 -23.01
C THR A 146 6.65 23.59 -22.98
N ALA A 147 6.68 24.27 -24.16
CA ALA A 147 6.87 25.71 -24.27
C ALA A 147 5.76 26.60 -23.66
N ASP A 148 4.57 26.06 -23.35
CA ASP A 148 3.38 26.83 -22.94
C ASP A 148 2.81 26.35 -21.58
N GLY A 149 3.63 26.27 -20.52
CA GLY A 149 3.21 25.79 -19.19
C GLY A 149 2.00 26.52 -18.63
N LYS A 150 0.90 25.79 -18.35
CA LYS A 150 -0.29 26.28 -17.65
C LYS A 150 -0.17 26.02 -16.16
N ARG A 151 -0.61 27.00 -15.34
CA ARG A 151 -0.77 26.81 -13.89
C ARG A 151 -1.94 25.88 -13.58
N LEU A 152 -1.82 25.09 -12.53
CA LEU A 152 -2.92 24.34 -11.91
C LEU A 152 -4.07 25.31 -11.56
N SER A 153 -5.31 24.92 -11.80
CA SER A 153 -6.48 25.70 -11.42
C SER A 153 -7.05 25.22 -10.08
N THR A 154 -7.55 26.17 -9.27
CA THR A 154 -8.29 25.86 -8.06
C THR A 154 -9.70 25.40 -8.38
N ASN A 155 -10.17 24.32 -7.73
CA ASN A 155 -11.56 23.88 -7.84
C ASN A 155 -12.42 24.70 -6.88
N THR A 156 -13.05 25.77 -7.38
CA THR A 156 -13.84 26.69 -6.54
C THR A 156 -15.25 26.15 -6.29
N GLU A 157 -15.82 26.38 -5.11
CA GLU A 157 -17.20 26.00 -4.74
C GLU A 157 -18.27 26.56 -5.73
N THR A 158 -17.98 27.66 -6.39
CA THR A 158 -18.85 28.24 -7.42
C THR A 158 -18.80 27.48 -8.76
N ALA A 159 -17.86 26.55 -8.93
CA ALA A 159 -17.83 25.72 -10.11
C ALA A 159 -18.98 24.70 -10.06
N GLY A 160 -19.88 24.69 -11.04
CA GLY A 160 -21.03 23.78 -11.09
C GLY A 160 -20.70 22.28 -11.16
N ARG A 161 -19.39 21.93 -11.14
CA ARG A 161 -18.85 20.57 -11.17
C ARG A 161 -17.89 20.29 -10.00
N TYR A 162 -17.97 21.04 -8.95
CA TYR A 162 -17.07 21.01 -7.80
C TYR A 162 -16.75 19.57 -7.28
N HIS A 163 -17.75 18.83 -6.83
CA HIS A 163 -17.59 17.44 -6.41
C HIS A 163 -17.27 16.48 -7.58
N SER A 164 -17.81 16.75 -8.77
CA SER A 164 -17.59 15.88 -9.94
C SER A 164 -16.14 15.88 -10.41
N ASN A 165 -15.45 17.00 -10.34
CA ASN A 165 -14.03 17.11 -10.69
C ASN A 165 -13.20 16.29 -9.70
N TRP A 166 -13.47 16.44 -8.41
CA TRP A 166 -12.79 15.67 -7.36
C TRP A 166 -13.02 14.16 -7.49
N LEU A 167 -14.28 13.74 -7.73
CA LEU A 167 -14.64 12.35 -7.96
C LEU A 167 -13.91 11.77 -9.19
N SER A 168 -13.84 12.54 -10.27
CA SER A 168 -13.16 12.13 -11.51
C SER A 168 -11.66 12.00 -11.33
N MET A 169 -11.05 12.83 -10.48
CA MET A 169 -9.65 12.73 -10.09
C MET A 169 -9.38 11.48 -9.23
N MET A 170 -10.20 11.23 -8.22
CA MET A 170 -9.95 10.15 -7.24
C MET A 170 -10.24 8.74 -7.78
N TYR A 171 -11.30 8.57 -8.56
CA TYR A 171 -11.78 7.26 -9.01
C TYR A 171 -10.71 6.44 -9.76
N PRO A 172 -10.02 6.96 -10.79
CA PRO A 172 -9.02 6.20 -11.51
C PRO A 172 -7.81 5.86 -10.64
N ARG A 173 -7.40 6.76 -9.75
CA ARG A 173 -6.28 6.56 -8.82
C ARG A 173 -6.55 5.44 -7.83
N LEU A 174 -7.74 5.42 -7.23
CA LEU A 174 -8.14 4.34 -6.31
C LEU A 174 -8.28 2.99 -7.03
N THR A 175 -8.78 2.99 -8.27
CA THR A 175 -8.88 1.77 -9.10
C THR A 175 -7.50 1.16 -9.34
N LEU A 176 -6.52 1.98 -9.74
CA LEU A 176 -5.14 1.53 -9.95
C LEU A 176 -4.45 1.14 -8.64
N ALA A 177 -4.67 1.90 -7.57
CA ALA A 177 -4.12 1.61 -6.25
C ALA A 177 -4.57 0.24 -5.71
N ARG A 178 -5.86 -0.11 -5.89
CA ARG A 178 -6.40 -1.41 -5.51
C ARG A 178 -5.63 -2.58 -6.17
N ASN A 179 -5.27 -2.44 -7.44
CA ASN A 179 -4.52 -3.48 -8.16
C ASN A 179 -3.09 -3.67 -7.61
N LEU A 180 -2.47 -2.62 -7.12
CA LEU A 180 -1.13 -2.68 -6.53
C LEU A 180 -1.11 -3.36 -5.16
N LEU A 181 -2.23 -3.35 -4.42
CA LEU A 181 -2.33 -3.98 -3.12
C LEU A 181 -2.17 -5.51 -3.22
N ARG A 182 -1.48 -6.08 -2.23
CA ARG A 182 -1.48 -7.52 -1.94
C ARG A 182 -2.91 -7.96 -1.61
N GLU A 183 -3.20 -9.27 -1.69
CA GLU A 183 -4.52 -9.79 -1.31
C GLU A 183 -4.89 -9.44 0.15
N ASP A 184 -3.91 -9.44 1.07
CA ASP A 184 -4.04 -8.99 2.47
C ASP A 184 -3.67 -7.51 2.67
N GLY A 185 -3.61 -6.75 1.58
CA GLY A 185 -3.21 -5.34 1.60
C GLY A 185 -4.36 -4.40 1.94
N VAL A 186 -4.02 -3.23 2.50
CA VAL A 186 -4.99 -2.22 2.93
C VAL A 186 -4.60 -0.82 2.48
N ILE A 187 -5.60 0.05 2.30
CA ILE A 187 -5.43 1.47 2.05
C ILE A 187 -6.10 2.30 3.13
N PHE A 188 -5.40 3.32 3.62
CA PHE A 188 -5.91 4.35 4.52
C PHE A 188 -5.98 5.67 3.77
N ILE A 189 -7.11 6.34 3.80
CA ILE A 189 -7.38 7.57 3.06
C ILE A 189 -7.88 8.63 4.04
N SER A 190 -7.08 9.65 4.29
CA SER A 190 -7.48 10.81 5.09
C SER A 190 -8.44 11.69 4.30
N ILE A 191 -9.46 12.22 4.97
CA ILE A 191 -10.46 13.10 4.37
C ILE A 191 -11.22 13.87 5.46
N ASP A 192 -11.84 15.00 5.11
CA ASP A 192 -12.71 15.76 6.01
C ASP A 192 -14.20 15.64 5.64
N ASP A 193 -15.03 16.45 6.28
CA ASP A 193 -16.48 16.47 6.11
C ASP A 193 -16.94 16.81 4.67
N ASN A 194 -16.10 17.50 3.87
CA ASN A 194 -16.50 17.94 2.53
C ASN A 194 -16.72 16.77 1.58
N GLU A 195 -15.84 15.75 1.63
CA GLU A 195 -15.85 14.65 0.64
C GLU A 195 -15.94 13.24 1.26
N VAL A 196 -16.02 13.09 2.60
CA VAL A 196 -16.07 11.76 3.23
C VAL A 196 -17.21 10.89 2.71
N ALA A 197 -18.38 11.45 2.48
CA ALA A 197 -19.54 10.73 1.98
C ALA A 197 -19.33 10.23 0.54
N ASN A 198 -18.79 11.09 -0.33
CA ASN A 198 -18.47 10.76 -1.71
C ASN A 198 -17.32 9.77 -1.80
N LEU A 199 -16.26 9.96 -1.01
CA LEU A 199 -15.14 9.04 -0.94
C LEU A 199 -15.59 7.64 -0.51
N ARG A 200 -16.44 7.55 0.52
CA ARG A 200 -16.99 6.26 0.97
C ARG A 200 -17.70 5.54 -0.15
N LYS A 201 -18.50 6.25 -0.97
CA LYS A 201 -19.23 5.65 -2.10
C LYS A 201 -18.32 5.22 -3.24
N ILE A 202 -17.23 5.98 -3.51
CA ILE A 202 -16.21 5.50 -4.46
C ILE A 202 -15.52 4.23 -3.93
N CYS A 203 -15.17 4.20 -2.64
CA CYS A 203 -14.55 3.04 -2.03
C CYS A 203 -15.48 1.80 -2.06
N ASP A 204 -16.77 1.97 -1.78
CA ASP A 204 -17.78 0.90 -1.91
C ASP A 204 -17.77 0.31 -3.34
N GLU A 205 -17.64 1.16 -4.36
CA GLU A 205 -17.64 0.72 -5.77
C GLU A 205 -16.31 0.09 -6.20
N VAL A 206 -15.17 0.68 -5.79
CA VAL A 206 -13.84 0.26 -6.23
C VAL A 206 -13.38 -0.98 -5.46
N PHE A 207 -13.56 -1.02 -4.16
CA PHE A 207 -13.06 -2.10 -3.29
C PHE A 207 -14.12 -3.16 -3.00
N GLY A 208 -15.41 -2.82 -3.03
CA GLY A 208 -16.54 -3.62 -2.56
C GLY A 208 -16.95 -3.20 -1.15
N GLU A 209 -18.26 -3.14 -0.87
CA GLU A 209 -18.79 -2.75 0.45
C GLU A 209 -18.28 -3.67 1.57
N GLU A 210 -18.09 -4.97 1.27
CA GLU A 210 -17.57 -5.99 2.17
C GLU A 210 -16.09 -5.79 2.54
N ASN A 211 -15.36 -5.02 1.76
CA ASN A 211 -13.94 -4.74 1.96
C ASN A 211 -13.67 -3.40 2.65
N ILE A 212 -14.70 -2.69 3.09
CA ILE A 212 -14.54 -1.49 3.90
C ILE A 212 -14.37 -1.91 5.37
N LEU A 213 -13.15 -1.79 5.89
CA LEU A 213 -12.82 -2.26 7.23
C LEU A 213 -13.26 -1.29 8.32
N ALA A 214 -13.05 0.02 8.12
CA ALA A 214 -13.38 1.05 9.11
C ALA A 214 -13.50 2.44 8.49
N THR A 215 -14.19 3.32 9.19
CA THR A 215 -14.08 4.77 9.04
C THR A 215 -13.65 5.31 10.40
N PHE A 216 -12.36 5.64 10.53
CA PHE A 216 -11.81 6.19 11.75
C PHE A 216 -12.23 7.64 11.92
N ALA A 217 -12.63 8.01 13.13
CA ALA A 217 -12.74 9.40 13.54
C ALA A 217 -11.41 9.82 14.17
N TRP A 218 -10.63 10.65 13.47
CA TRP A 218 -9.38 11.17 13.97
C TRP A 218 -9.58 12.58 14.54
N VAL A 219 -9.44 12.72 15.84
CA VAL A 219 -9.53 14.01 16.52
C VAL A 219 -8.25 14.81 16.25
N SER A 220 -8.30 15.59 15.18
CA SER A 220 -7.16 16.33 14.64
C SER A 220 -6.87 17.60 15.43
N ASN A 221 -7.89 18.23 16.05
CA ASN A 221 -7.74 19.45 16.85
C ASN A 221 -8.84 19.60 17.91
N LEU A 222 -8.51 19.35 19.19
CA LEU A 222 -9.45 19.50 20.31
C LEU A 222 -9.91 20.95 20.57
N LYS A 223 -9.14 21.95 20.11
CA LYS A 223 -9.56 23.36 20.25
C LYS A 223 -10.71 23.73 19.33
N GLY A 224 -11.00 22.91 18.34
CA GLY A 224 -11.97 23.15 17.29
C GLY A 224 -11.48 24.15 16.22
N ARG A 225 -11.98 23.99 15.01
CA ARG A 225 -11.79 25.00 13.96
C ARG A 225 -12.73 26.19 14.25
N GLN A 226 -12.18 27.35 14.53
CA GLN A 226 -12.92 28.57 14.80
C GLN A 226 -13.41 29.19 13.50
N ILE A 227 -14.41 28.76 12.80
CA ILE A 227 -14.68 29.52 11.56
C ILE A 227 -16.13 29.50 11.11
N VAL A 228 -17.05 28.98 11.85
CA VAL A 228 -18.43 29.04 11.35
C VAL A 228 -19.24 29.99 12.22
N SER A 229 -19.88 30.97 11.56
CA SER A 229 -20.83 31.90 12.17
C SER A 229 -22.10 31.24 12.71
N GLY A 230 -22.10 29.92 12.86
CA GLY A 230 -23.20 29.11 13.42
C GLY A 230 -22.82 27.63 13.44
N GLY A 231 -23.33 26.88 14.42
CA GLY A 231 -23.08 25.45 14.57
C GLY A 231 -21.89 25.09 15.47
N PRO A 232 -21.63 23.79 15.68
CA PRO A 232 -20.51 23.32 16.49
C PRO A 232 -19.17 23.48 15.78
N ALA A 233 -18.10 23.68 16.54
CA ALA A 233 -16.75 23.69 16.01
C ALA A 233 -16.30 22.26 15.63
N GLY A 234 -15.79 22.06 14.40
CA GLY A 234 -15.23 20.78 13.95
C GLY A 234 -13.94 20.45 14.69
N THR A 235 -13.83 19.23 15.24
CA THR A 235 -12.68 18.78 16.02
C THR A 235 -12.01 17.57 15.44
N HIS A 236 -12.58 16.94 14.41
CA HIS A 236 -12.08 15.69 13.84
C HIS A 236 -12.12 15.70 12.31
N GLU A 237 -11.36 14.82 11.77
CA GLU A 237 -11.32 14.41 10.36
C GLU A 237 -11.55 12.91 10.31
N TYR A 238 -11.61 12.34 9.12
CA TYR A 238 -11.84 10.92 8.94
C TYR A 238 -10.64 10.25 8.27
N VAL A 239 -10.48 8.94 8.54
CA VAL A 239 -9.61 8.08 7.74
C VAL A 239 -10.43 6.86 7.34
N ILE A 240 -10.69 6.71 6.04
CA ILE A 240 -11.37 5.53 5.52
C ILE A 240 -10.33 4.44 5.29
N CYS A 241 -10.61 3.23 5.81
CA CYS A 241 -9.76 2.06 5.61
C CYS A 241 -10.48 1.01 4.76
N CYS A 242 -9.87 0.62 3.65
CA CYS A 242 -10.35 -0.43 2.76
C CYS A 242 -9.29 -1.52 2.61
N ALA A 243 -9.73 -2.76 2.45
CA ALA A 243 -8.89 -3.89 2.11
C ALA A 243 -9.02 -4.24 0.62
N ARG A 244 -8.02 -4.92 0.07
CA ARG A 244 -8.19 -5.61 -1.20
C ARG A 244 -9.12 -6.82 -1.05
N ASN A 245 -8.92 -7.62 0.01
CA ASN A 245 -9.80 -8.70 0.45
C ASN A 245 -9.83 -8.73 1.98
N ALA A 246 -10.96 -8.32 2.57
CA ALA A 246 -11.14 -8.21 4.02
C ALA A 246 -10.99 -9.55 4.75
N GLU A 247 -11.31 -10.68 4.11
CA GLU A 247 -11.20 -12.01 4.71
C GLU A 247 -9.75 -12.42 5.01
N LEU A 248 -8.78 -11.81 4.30
CA LEU A 248 -7.36 -12.10 4.47
C LEU A 248 -6.66 -11.10 5.38
N VAL A 249 -7.34 -10.03 5.79
CA VAL A 249 -6.76 -9.02 6.69
C VAL A 249 -6.93 -9.45 8.13
N GLU A 250 -5.82 -9.57 8.84
CA GLU A 250 -5.85 -9.82 10.28
C GLU A 250 -6.38 -8.60 11.05
N GLN A 251 -6.91 -8.85 12.26
CA GLN A 251 -7.34 -7.77 13.13
C GLN A 251 -6.17 -6.82 13.42
N PHE A 252 -6.38 -5.52 13.20
CA PHE A 252 -5.39 -4.51 13.52
C PHE A 252 -5.07 -4.53 15.01
N ARG A 253 -3.82 -4.82 15.32
CA ARG A 253 -3.31 -4.89 16.68
C ARG A 253 -2.03 -4.10 16.80
N GLY A 254 -1.82 -3.48 17.94
CA GLY A 254 -0.59 -2.78 18.25
C GLY A 254 -0.20 -2.99 19.71
N SER A 255 1.02 -2.60 20.05
CA SER A 255 1.51 -2.65 21.43
C SER A 255 0.59 -1.86 22.37
N ALA A 256 0.17 -2.48 23.44
CA ALA A 256 -0.65 -1.82 24.47
C ALA A 256 0.04 -0.55 25.03
N ALA A 257 1.35 -0.58 25.16
CA ALA A 257 2.15 0.56 25.60
C ALA A 257 2.08 1.71 24.58
N GLN A 258 2.24 1.40 23.30
CA GLN A 258 2.14 2.37 22.20
C GLN A 258 0.75 3.01 22.14
N TYR A 259 -0.32 2.21 22.14
CA TYR A 259 -1.69 2.74 22.08
C TYR A 259 -2.05 3.61 23.28
N ARG A 260 -1.58 3.25 24.50
CA ARG A 260 -1.79 4.07 25.70
C ARG A 260 -0.98 5.35 25.66
N SER A 261 0.26 5.30 25.19
CA SER A 261 1.11 6.47 25.02
C SER A 261 0.53 7.46 24.03
N MET A 262 0.06 6.95 22.89
CA MET A 262 -0.48 7.79 21.81
C MET A 262 -1.92 8.25 22.07
N MET A 263 -2.74 7.41 22.69
CA MET A 263 -4.19 7.63 22.89
C MET A 263 -4.62 7.32 24.33
N PRO A 264 -4.09 8.00 25.34
CA PRO A 264 -4.32 7.67 26.73
C PRO A 264 -5.80 7.76 27.13
N SER A 265 -6.58 8.64 26.53
CA SER A 265 -8.02 8.79 26.82
C SER A 265 -8.87 7.67 26.23
N VAL A 266 -8.47 7.10 25.08
CA VAL A 266 -9.20 6.02 24.38
C VAL A 266 -8.95 4.67 25.06
N TYR A 267 -7.72 4.44 25.56
CA TYR A 267 -7.31 3.19 26.19
C TYR A 267 -7.14 3.29 27.71
N LYS A 268 -7.77 4.30 28.34
CA LYS A 268 -7.76 4.50 29.79
C LYS A 268 -8.44 3.31 30.49
N GLY A 269 -7.74 2.72 31.46
CA GLY A 269 -8.26 1.59 32.23
C GLY A 269 -8.19 0.23 31.51
N GLU A 270 -7.76 0.17 30.27
CA GLU A 270 -7.44 -1.07 29.57
C GLU A 270 -6.00 -1.48 29.89
N GLY A 271 -5.76 -1.88 31.10
CA GLY A 271 -4.45 -2.33 31.56
C GLY A 271 -4.61 -3.55 32.44
N TYR A 272 -4.10 -4.66 31.99
CA TYR A 272 -3.96 -5.85 32.81
C TYR A 272 -2.54 -5.90 33.33
N GLU A 273 -2.41 -6.32 34.59
CA GLU A 273 -1.10 -6.69 35.15
C GLU A 273 -0.55 -7.86 34.34
N VAL A 274 0.64 -7.70 33.80
CA VAL A 274 1.33 -8.80 33.12
C VAL A 274 1.94 -9.69 34.18
N LEU A 275 1.45 -10.91 34.25
CA LEU A 275 1.93 -11.97 35.13
C LEU A 275 2.79 -12.94 34.32
N LYS A 276 3.63 -13.72 34.99
CA LYS A 276 4.52 -14.71 34.37
C LYS A 276 4.42 -16.06 35.04
N ASP A 277 4.38 -17.13 34.27
CA ASP A 277 4.50 -18.50 34.73
C ASP A 277 5.51 -19.30 33.90
N GLU A 278 5.56 -20.61 34.04
CA GLU A 278 6.47 -21.51 33.34
C GLU A 278 6.26 -21.51 31.80
N LEU A 279 5.07 -21.16 31.33
CA LEU A 279 4.70 -21.14 29.91
C LEU A 279 4.88 -19.76 29.28
N GLY A 280 5.31 -18.74 30.04
CA GLY A 280 5.55 -17.39 29.58
C GLY A 280 4.68 -16.34 30.25
N GLU A 281 4.64 -15.15 29.65
CA GLU A 281 3.84 -14.02 30.15
C GLU A 281 2.35 -14.20 29.82
N PHE A 282 1.49 -13.68 30.68
CA PHE A 282 0.04 -13.69 30.47
C PHE A 282 -0.64 -12.56 31.21
N VAL A 283 -1.84 -12.21 30.78
CA VAL A 283 -2.76 -11.31 31.49
C VAL A 283 -4.03 -12.02 31.86
N VAL A 284 -4.69 -11.52 32.91
CA VAL A 284 -5.95 -12.07 33.45
C VAL A 284 -7.07 -11.10 33.09
N LYS A 285 -8.00 -11.51 32.23
CA LYS A 285 -9.04 -10.60 31.72
C LYS A 285 -10.44 -10.92 32.27
N ASN A 286 -10.86 -12.15 32.22
CA ASN A 286 -12.22 -12.56 32.50
C ASN A 286 -12.25 -13.73 33.46
N GLU A 287 -13.16 -13.71 34.44
CA GLU A 287 -13.48 -14.91 35.21
C GLU A 287 -14.02 -16.00 34.27
N LEU A 288 -13.80 -17.26 34.67
CA LEU A 288 -14.15 -18.41 33.85
C LEU A 288 -15.67 -18.62 33.69
N TYR A 289 -16.51 -18.04 34.56
CA TYR A 289 -17.95 -18.20 34.44
C TYR A 289 -18.55 -17.35 33.31
N ASN A 290 -19.67 -17.80 32.76
CA ASN A 290 -20.40 -17.07 31.75
C ASN A 290 -21.28 -15.97 32.40
N THR A 291 -20.97 -14.70 32.13
CA THR A 291 -21.70 -13.57 32.72
C THR A 291 -23.14 -13.43 32.19
N ASN A 292 -23.46 -14.08 31.06
CA ASN A 292 -24.83 -14.09 30.54
C ASN A 292 -25.67 -15.10 31.31
N SER A 293 -26.64 -14.60 32.06
CA SER A 293 -27.53 -15.40 32.93
C SER A 293 -28.41 -16.43 32.18
N LYS A 294 -28.44 -16.38 30.85
CA LYS A 294 -29.10 -17.40 30.01
C LYS A 294 -28.37 -18.74 30.05
N PHE A 295 -27.05 -18.74 30.32
CA PHE A 295 -26.26 -19.97 30.45
C PHE A 295 -26.16 -20.35 31.92
N ASN A 296 -26.90 -21.40 32.31
CA ASN A 296 -27.11 -21.84 33.70
C ASN A 296 -27.37 -23.35 33.76
N GLU A 297 -27.62 -23.89 34.94
CA GLU A 297 -27.82 -25.33 35.18
C GLU A 297 -29.00 -25.94 34.38
N LYS A 298 -29.94 -25.13 33.88
CA LYS A 298 -31.07 -25.62 33.06
C LYS A 298 -30.77 -25.62 31.58
N THR A 299 -30.03 -24.62 31.09
CA THR A 299 -29.74 -24.40 29.66
C THR A 299 -28.39 -24.96 29.22
N ALA A 300 -27.46 -25.10 30.15
CA ALA A 300 -26.09 -25.58 29.89
C ALA A 300 -25.65 -26.53 31.05
N ARG A 301 -26.43 -27.57 31.32
CA ARG A 301 -26.27 -28.47 32.49
C ARG A 301 -24.88 -29.08 32.62
N THR A 302 -24.26 -29.46 31.50
CA THR A 302 -22.92 -30.06 31.47
C THR A 302 -21.80 -29.08 31.80
N MET A 303 -22.10 -27.79 31.78
CA MET A 303 -21.17 -26.69 32.04
C MET A 303 -21.30 -26.11 33.45
N VAL A 304 -22.13 -26.76 34.33
CA VAL A 304 -22.28 -26.39 35.73
C VAL A 304 -21.77 -27.53 36.59
N PHE A 305 -20.63 -27.32 37.23
CA PHE A 305 -19.92 -28.33 38.04
C PHE A 305 -18.97 -27.62 39.02
N LYS A 306 -18.45 -28.34 40.00
CA LYS A 306 -17.46 -27.86 40.96
C LYS A 306 -16.04 -28.02 40.40
N ILE A 307 -15.17 -27.04 40.68
CA ILE A 307 -13.73 -27.11 40.40
C ILE A 307 -13.01 -27.27 41.73
N LEU A 308 -12.08 -28.22 41.80
CA LEU A 308 -11.19 -28.47 42.92
C LEU A 308 -9.76 -28.09 42.50
N HIS A 309 -9.15 -27.13 43.19
CA HIS A 309 -7.78 -26.68 42.85
C HIS A 309 -6.88 -26.79 44.07
N ASN A 310 -5.70 -27.38 43.88
CA ASN A 310 -4.68 -27.48 44.92
C ASN A 310 -3.63 -26.37 44.69
N PHE A 311 -3.63 -25.35 45.53
CA PHE A 311 -2.69 -24.21 45.43
C PHE A 311 -1.22 -24.57 45.74
N THR A 312 -0.95 -25.75 46.28
CA THR A 312 0.43 -26.20 46.55
C THR A 312 1.01 -26.97 45.38
N THR A 313 0.22 -27.84 44.76
CA THR A 313 0.68 -28.68 43.64
C THR A 313 0.29 -28.14 42.27
N GLY A 314 -0.63 -27.17 42.23
CA GLY A 314 -1.22 -26.66 40.99
C GLY A 314 -2.24 -27.60 40.34
N ASP A 315 -2.48 -28.79 40.88
CA ASP A 315 -3.40 -29.79 40.31
C ASP A 315 -4.85 -29.31 40.35
N THR A 316 -5.61 -29.63 39.33
CA THR A 316 -7.01 -29.21 39.18
C THR A 316 -7.88 -30.37 38.72
N LYS A 317 -9.00 -30.56 39.38
CA LYS A 317 -9.99 -31.62 39.11
C LYS A 317 -11.37 -31.02 39.02
N THR A 318 -12.28 -31.71 38.37
CA THR A 318 -13.69 -31.33 38.31
C THR A 318 -14.57 -32.44 38.87
N VAL A 319 -15.61 -32.06 39.61
CA VAL A 319 -16.62 -33.00 40.14
C VAL A 319 -18.03 -32.50 39.81
N ALA A 320 -19.00 -33.39 39.80
CA ALA A 320 -20.39 -33.00 39.54
C ALA A 320 -20.88 -32.02 40.61
N ILE A 321 -21.86 -31.18 40.25
CA ILE A 321 -22.37 -30.12 41.15
C ILE A 321 -23.00 -30.71 42.42
N ASP A 322 -23.59 -31.88 42.33
CA ASP A 322 -24.26 -32.65 43.36
C ASP A 322 -23.31 -33.63 44.12
N ASP A 323 -22.08 -33.76 43.66
CA ASP A 323 -21.10 -34.62 44.31
C ASP A 323 -20.55 -33.95 45.60
N GLU A 324 -20.71 -34.59 46.76
CA GLU A 324 -20.22 -34.07 48.04
C GLU A 324 -18.74 -34.39 48.30
N LYS A 325 -18.06 -35.03 47.36
CA LYS A 325 -16.68 -35.48 47.52
C LYS A 325 -15.72 -34.30 47.64
N LEU A 326 -15.21 -34.09 48.85
CA LEU A 326 -14.11 -33.18 49.12
C LEU A 326 -12.78 -33.94 49.10
N ILE A 327 -11.77 -33.38 48.47
CA ILE A 327 -10.42 -33.96 48.42
C ILE A 327 -9.52 -33.13 49.33
N ALA A 328 -8.86 -33.79 50.27
CA ALA A 328 -7.94 -33.13 51.23
C ALA A 328 -6.83 -32.38 50.47
N GLY A 329 -6.57 -31.13 50.84
CA GLY A 329 -5.58 -30.26 50.18
C GLY A 329 -6.08 -29.48 48.98
N TYR A 330 -7.34 -29.69 48.56
CA TYR A 330 -7.94 -28.91 47.46
C TYR A 330 -8.91 -27.87 48.01
N THR A 331 -8.89 -26.70 47.36
CA THR A 331 -9.88 -25.63 47.57
C THR A 331 -11.04 -25.84 46.60
N LEU A 332 -12.27 -25.83 47.14
CA LEU A 332 -13.50 -25.91 46.34
C LEU A 332 -13.82 -24.54 45.70
N ILE A 333 -14.12 -24.56 44.42
CA ILE A 333 -14.58 -23.39 43.67
C ILE A 333 -15.95 -23.71 43.08
N MET A 334 -16.95 -22.99 43.57
CA MET A 334 -18.34 -23.11 43.09
C MET A 334 -18.57 -22.18 41.90
N PRO A 335 -19.45 -22.56 40.98
CA PRO A 335 -19.96 -21.61 39.98
C PRO A 335 -20.60 -20.40 40.66
N HIS A 336 -20.52 -19.23 40.02
CA HIS A 336 -21.19 -18.02 40.54
C HIS A 336 -22.70 -18.20 40.64
N SER A 337 -23.32 -17.63 41.66
CA SER A 337 -24.77 -17.58 41.82
C SER A 337 -25.41 -16.77 40.72
N ASN A 338 -26.53 -17.26 40.20
CA ASN A 338 -27.29 -16.60 39.13
C ASN A 338 -28.43 -15.76 39.71
N ALA A 339 -28.60 -14.55 39.24
CA ALA A 339 -29.66 -13.67 39.70
C ALA A 339 -31.07 -13.96 39.12
N LYS A 340 -31.19 -14.96 38.20
CA LYS A 340 -32.50 -15.33 37.62
C LYS A 340 -33.33 -16.14 38.61
N PRO A 341 -34.65 -15.90 38.63
CA PRO A 341 -35.58 -16.76 39.42
C PRO A 341 -35.47 -18.22 38.99
N ASN A 342 -35.44 -19.12 40.01
CA ASN A 342 -35.44 -20.58 39.84
C ASN A 342 -34.17 -21.14 39.14
N VAL A 343 -33.06 -20.42 39.11
CA VAL A 343 -31.73 -20.90 38.74
C VAL A 343 -30.76 -20.51 39.84
N GLU A 344 -29.80 -21.36 40.11
CA GLU A 344 -28.85 -21.15 41.21
C GLU A 344 -27.48 -20.71 40.73
N TYR A 345 -27.01 -21.28 39.61
CA TYR A 345 -25.65 -21.08 39.17
C TYR A 345 -25.52 -20.58 37.71
N HIS A 346 -24.49 -19.81 37.45
CA HIS A 346 -23.99 -19.55 36.10
C HIS A 346 -23.19 -20.72 35.57
N ALA A 347 -23.26 -21.02 34.29
CA ALA A 347 -22.41 -22.02 33.66
C ALA A 347 -20.96 -21.50 33.50
N TRP A 348 -20.02 -22.42 33.57
CA TRP A 348 -18.63 -22.14 33.18
C TRP A 348 -18.54 -21.93 31.66
N ARG A 349 -17.47 -21.26 31.21
CA ARG A 349 -17.18 -21.11 29.77
C ARG A 349 -16.45 -22.31 29.18
N TRP A 350 -15.76 -23.08 30.00
CA TRP A 350 -15.03 -24.30 29.64
C TRP A 350 -15.72 -25.54 30.14
N SER A 351 -15.65 -26.61 29.33
CA SER A 351 -16.12 -27.94 29.76
C SER A 351 -15.17 -28.55 30.80
N ARG A 352 -15.64 -29.60 31.47
CA ARG A 352 -14.86 -30.37 32.45
C ARG A 352 -13.57 -30.89 31.82
N ASP A 353 -13.68 -31.54 30.66
CA ASP A 353 -12.53 -32.12 29.93
C ASP A 353 -11.51 -31.04 29.55
N LYS A 354 -11.98 -29.86 29.12
CA LYS A 354 -11.10 -28.75 28.83
C LYS A 354 -10.39 -28.22 30.06
N ILE A 355 -11.08 -28.09 31.18
CA ILE A 355 -10.45 -27.64 32.42
C ILE A 355 -9.38 -28.64 32.88
N GLU A 356 -9.68 -29.93 32.88
CA GLU A 356 -8.74 -30.96 33.32
C GLU A 356 -7.52 -31.10 32.43
N LYS A 357 -7.69 -30.84 31.13
CA LYS A 357 -6.60 -30.86 30.15
C LYS A 357 -5.76 -29.59 30.18
N ASP A 358 -6.42 -28.43 30.19
CA ASP A 358 -5.81 -27.12 29.92
C ASP A 358 -5.75 -26.26 31.20
N TYR A 359 -5.80 -26.83 32.41
CA TYR A 359 -5.84 -26.08 33.68
C TYR A 359 -4.66 -25.13 33.87
N LYS A 360 -3.52 -25.36 33.22
CA LYS A 360 -2.37 -24.45 33.22
C LYS A 360 -2.68 -23.11 32.54
N GLU A 361 -3.69 -23.05 31.70
CA GLU A 361 -4.20 -21.82 31.07
C GLU A 361 -5.27 -21.12 31.94
N LEU A 362 -5.47 -21.59 33.18
CA LEU A 362 -6.30 -20.94 34.18
C LEU A 362 -5.44 -20.29 35.26
N HIS A 363 -5.90 -19.13 35.72
CA HIS A 363 -5.31 -18.42 36.88
C HIS A 363 -6.27 -18.49 38.06
N PHE A 364 -5.80 -19.07 39.14
CA PHE A 364 -6.56 -19.26 40.36
C PHE A 364 -6.13 -18.25 41.43
N VAL A 365 -7.09 -17.52 42.00
CA VAL A 365 -6.85 -16.50 43.03
C VAL A 365 -7.59 -16.85 44.29
N LYS A 366 -6.87 -16.96 45.43
CA LYS A 366 -7.50 -17.14 46.75
C LYS A 366 -8.28 -15.89 47.13
N THR A 367 -9.45 -16.07 47.68
CA THR A 367 -10.30 -15.01 48.25
C THR A 367 -10.70 -15.40 49.68
N ASP A 368 -11.21 -14.45 50.46
CA ASP A 368 -11.65 -14.69 51.83
C ASP A 368 -12.73 -15.78 51.92
N ASN A 369 -13.52 -15.96 50.88
CA ASN A 369 -14.63 -16.90 50.81
C ASN A 369 -14.39 -18.09 49.85
N GLY A 370 -13.11 -18.45 49.57
CA GLY A 370 -12.77 -19.56 48.68
C GLY A 370 -11.73 -19.19 47.63
N ALA A 371 -12.04 -19.39 46.37
CA ALA A 371 -11.16 -19.00 45.26
C ALA A 371 -11.97 -18.60 44.02
N ARG A 372 -11.35 -17.79 43.19
CA ARG A 372 -11.86 -17.41 41.83
C ARG A 372 -10.95 -17.99 40.77
N VAL A 373 -11.51 -18.23 39.58
CA VAL A 373 -10.78 -18.79 38.46
C VAL A 373 -10.98 -17.91 37.23
N TYR A 374 -9.88 -17.59 36.59
CA TYR A 374 -9.80 -16.71 35.42
C TYR A 374 -9.12 -17.45 34.27
N THR A 375 -9.37 -17.02 33.05
CA THR A 375 -8.62 -17.48 31.88
C THR A 375 -7.36 -16.63 31.68
N LYS A 376 -6.22 -17.29 31.45
CA LYS A 376 -4.99 -16.63 31.03
C LYS A 376 -5.09 -16.30 29.55
N ILE A 377 -4.63 -15.11 29.18
CA ILE A 377 -4.45 -14.70 27.79
C ILE A 377 -2.95 -14.50 27.61
N ARG A 378 -2.32 -15.34 26.80
CA ARG A 378 -0.88 -15.30 26.56
C ARG A 378 -0.51 -14.50 25.32
N ASP A 379 -1.47 -14.29 24.43
CA ASP A 379 -1.31 -13.35 23.32
C ASP A 379 -1.45 -11.93 23.86
N ILE A 380 -0.38 -11.49 24.54
CA ILE A 380 -0.29 -10.17 25.19
C ILE A 380 0.10 -9.11 24.14
N ASP A 381 0.65 -9.54 23.01
CA ASP A 381 1.16 -8.70 21.96
C ASP A 381 0.03 -8.19 21.06
N GLY A 382 -0.78 -7.33 21.60
CA GLY A 382 -1.65 -6.55 20.76
C GLY A 382 -3.03 -6.31 21.31
N MET A 383 -3.26 -5.07 21.64
CA MET A 383 -4.62 -4.54 21.79
C MET A 383 -5.22 -4.32 20.40
N ALA A 384 -6.51 -4.66 20.24
CA ALA A 384 -7.24 -4.32 19.03
C ALA A 384 -7.31 -2.79 18.86
N MET A 385 -7.02 -2.30 17.68
CA MET A 385 -7.15 -0.89 17.33
C MET A 385 -8.64 -0.50 17.36
N LYS A 386 -8.95 0.66 17.92
CA LYS A 386 -10.29 1.26 17.90
C LYS A 386 -10.41 2.26 16.76
N ASP A 387 -11.62 2.48 16.29
CA ASP A 387 -11.95 3.41 15.20
C ASP A 387 -12.00 4.90 15.63
N LEU A 388 -11.72 5.19 16.90
CA LEU A 388 -11.57 6.54 17.44
C LEU A 388 -10.09 6.80 17.77
N ILE A 389 -9.49 7.79 17.09
CA ILE A 389 -8.10 8.17 17.28
C ILE A 389 -8.07 9.54 17.96
N ILE A 390 -7.57 9.58 19.22
CA ILE A 390 -7.38 10.82 19.98
C ILE A 390 -5.93 10.82 20.45
N GLY A 391 -5.10 11.63 19.86
CA GLY A 391 -3.70 11.67 20.25
C GLY A 391 -2.87 12.52 19.31
N PRO A 392 -2.33 11.98 18.21
CA PRO A 392 -1.56 12.82 17.31
C PRO A 392 -2.46 13.90 16.70
N SER A 393 -2.14 15.17 16.94
CA SER A 393 -2.88 16.31 16.40
C SER A 393 -2.15 16.92 15.21
N THR A 394 -2.83 17.75 14.42
CA THR A 394 -2.22 18.48 13.29
C THR A 394 -1.00 19.29 13.70
N THR A 395 -1.00 19.83 14.93
CA THR A 395 0.15 20.59 15.47
C THR A 395 1.41 19.74 15.65
N THR A 396 1.29 18.42 15.85
CA THR A 396 2.47 17.53 15.93
C THR A 396 3.14 17.33 14.58
N GLY A 397 2.39 17.43 13.48
CA GLY A 397 2.94 17.42 12.12
C GLY A 397 3.89 18.61 11.88
N GLN A 398 3.45 19.83 12.21
CA GLN A 398 4.29 21.03 12.10
C GLN A 398 5.51 20.94 13.03
N ALA A 399 5.31 20.54 14.30
CA ALA A 399 6.42 20.35 15.23
C ALA A 399 7.45 19.32 14.74
N SER A 400 7.03 18.33 13.96
CA SER A 400 7.95 17.36 13.33
C SER A 400 8.82 18.01 12.25
N LEU A 401 8.25 18.87 11.40
CA LEU A 401 9.01 19.64 10.41
C LEU A 401 9.95 20.66 11.07
N GLU A 402 9.48 21.35 12.11
CA GLU A 402 10.28 22.31 12.88
C GLU A 402 11.53 21.64 13.49
N LYS A 403 11.39 20.44 14.09
CA LYS A 403 12.52 19.65 14.62
C LYS A 403 13.56 19.25 13.55
N LEU A 404 13.15 19.21 12.29
CA LEU A 404 14.02 18.98 11.14
C LEU A 404 14.57 20.29 10.54
N GLY A 405 14.21 21.48 11.11
CA GLY A 405 14.58 22.78 10.57
C GLY A 405 13.83 23.14 9.29
N LEU A 406 12.63 22.60 9.10
CA LEU A 406 11.71 22.85 7.98
C LEU A 406 10.42 23.52 8.48
N ALA A 407 10.52 24.45 9.41
CA ALA A 407 9.36 25.20 9.92
C ALA A 407 8.67 25.95 8.78
N ASP A 408 7.33 25.88 8.76
CA ASP A 408 6.44 26.64 7.87
C ASP A 408 6.66 26.44 6.34
N VAL A 409 7.50 25.46 5.92
CA VAL A 409 7.72 25.19 4.49
C VAL A 409 6.60 24.37 3.84
N PHE A 410 5.71 23.81 4.65
CA PHE A 410 4.54 23.05 4.20
C PHE A 410 3.38 23.29 5.16
N ASP A 411 2.20 23.66 4.66
CA ASP A 411 1.11 24.20 5.47
C ASP A 411 0.48 23.20 6.43
N THR A 412 0.19 21.98 5.97
CA THR A 412 -0.58 20.98 6.73
C THR A 412 0.04 19.57 6.69
N PRO A 413 1.26 19.40 7.24
CA PRO A 413 1.86 18.07 7.28
C PRO A 413 1.08 17.16 8.24
N LYS A 414 0.77 15.95 7.79
CA LYS A 414 0.17 14.95 8.69
C LYS A 414 1.15 14.55 9.79
N PRO A 415 0.66 14.22 11.00
CA PRO A 415 1.49 13.70 12.08
C PRO A 415 2.18 12.39 11.69
N VAL A 416 3.47 12.28 11.96
CA VAL A 416 4.23 11.03 11.75
C VAL A 416 3.64 9.89 12.56
N GLU A 417 3.23 10.18 13.78
CA GLU A 417 2.64 9.24 14.72
C GLU A 417 1.34 8.61 14.19
N LEU A 418 0.54 9.37 13.41
CA LEU A 418 -0.68 8.86 12.79
C LEU A 418 -0.37 7.80 11.73
N VAL A 419 0.59 8.07 10.86
CA VAL A 419 1.01 7.12 9.82
C VAL A 419 1.68 5.90 10.45
N SER A 420 2.55 6.11 11.46
CA SER A 420 3.19 5.04 12.21
C SER A 420 2.17 4.14 12.92
N LEU A 421 1.08 4.71 13.46
CA LEU A 421 0.01 3.96 14.09
C LEU A 421 -0.64 2.96 13.12
N PHE A 422 -0.97 3.42 11.90
CA PHE A 422 -1.56 2.56 10.87
C PHE A 422 -0.54 1.53 10.37
N ALA A 423 0.70 1.94 10.12
CA ALA A 423 1.75 1.05 9.65
C ALA A 423 2.09 -0.04 10.68
N ALA A 424 2.18 0.30 11.97
CA ALA A 424 2.42 -0.67 13.05
C ALA A 424 1.26 -1.67 13.21
N SER A 425 0.02 -1.25 12.88
CA SER A 425 -1.17 -2.09 13.07
C SER A 425 -1.48 -2.97 11.86
N ALA A 426 -1.09 -2.57 10.65
CA ALA A 426 -1.52 -3.19 9.40
C ALA A 426 -0.38 -3.69 8.50
N ALA A 427 0.87 -3.27 8.73
CA ALA A 427 2.01 -3.61 7.88
C ALA A 427 3.04 -4.46 8.63
N ASP A 428 3.45 -5.56 8.00
CA ASP A 428 4.53 -6.39 8.55
C ASP A 428 5.89 -5.66 8.52
N PRO A 429 6.91 -6.11 9.30
CA PRO A 429 8.21 -5.45 9.39
C PRO A 429 9.02 -5.40 8.07
N SER A 430 8.59 -6.08 7.03
CA SER A 430 9.22 -6.10 5.69
C SER A 430 8.33 -5.50 4.60
N ALA A 431 7.21 -4.89 4.96
CA ALA A 431 6.19 -4.40 4.06
C ALA A 431 6.70 -3.31 3.11
N LEU A 432 6.17 -3.31 1.88
CA LEU A 432 6.27 -2.18 0.96
C LEU A 432 5.05 -1.27 1.16
N ILE A 433 5.31 0.00 1.44
CA ILE A 433 4.31 1.04 1.72
C ILE A 433 4.32 2.07 0.60
N LEU A 434 3.15 2.38 0.05
CA LEU A 434 2.98 3.37 -1.02
C LEU A 434 2.21 4.59 -0.50
N ASP A 435 2.70 5.79 -0.86
CA ASP A 435 1.98 7.04 -0.67
C ASP A 435 2.06 7.85 -1.98
N PHE A 436 0.94 7.96 -2.68
CA PHE A 436 0.90 8.65 -3.96
C PHE A 436 0.28 10.07 -3.89
N PHE A 437 0.13 10.60 -2.66
CA PHE A 437 -0.09 12.00 -2.34
C PHE A 437 0.90 12.39 -1.23
N ALA A 438 2.20 12.20 -1.49
CA ALA A 438 3.24 12.21 -0.46
C ALA A 438 3.40 13.53 0.30
N GLY A 439 2.96 14.66 -0.28
CA GLY A 439 3.05 15.98 0.33
C GLY A 439 4.47 16.27 0.82
N SER A 440 4.63 16.54 2.10
CA SER A 440 5.94 16.78 2.70
C SER A 440 6.77 15.51 2.99
N GLY A 441 6.28 14.29 2.70
CA GLY A 441 7.02 13.04 2.91
C GLY A 441 6.88 12.44 4.31
N THR A 442 5.75 12.64 4.97
CA THR A 442 5.47 12.11 6.33
C THR A 442 5.58 10.58 6.38
N THR A 443 5.09 9.89 5.36
CA THR A 443 5.11 8.42 5.28
C THR A 443 6.54 7.86 5.26
N ALA A 444 7.47 8.49 4.54
CA ALA A 444 8.87 8.06 4.54
C ALA A 444 9.50 8.24 5.93
N GLN A 445 9.25 9.35 6.61
CA GLN A 445 9.74 9.54 7.98
C GLN A 445 9.21 8.47 8.92
N ALA A 446 7.91 8.17 8.86
CA ALA A 446 7.30 7.11 9.67
C ALA A 446 7.99 5.76 9.44
N VAL A 447 8.19 5.36 8.18
CA VAL A 447 8.85 4.09 7.82
C VAL A 447 10.29 4.03 8.33
N LEU A 448 11.08 5.09 8.14
CA LEU A 448 12.48 5.13 8.57
C LEU A 448 12.60 5.08 10.11
N GLU A 449 11.78 5.87 10.83
CA GLU A 449 11.80 5.88 12.30
C GLU A 449 11.30 4.54 12.88
N MET A 450 10.29 3.89 12.30
CA MET A 450 9.83 2.56 12.71
C MET A 450 10.90 1.48 12.49
N ASN A 451 11.58 1.49 11.32
CA ASN A 451 12.65 0.53 11.06
C ASN A 451 13.83 0.72 12.04
N GLU A 452 14.11 1.96 12.48
CA GLU A 452 15.13 2.21 13.52
C GLU A 452 14.68 1.67 14.88
N GLU A 453 13.39 1.77 15.22
CA GLU A 453 12.83 1.37 16.50
C GLU A 453 12.77 -0.17 16.64
N ASP A 454 12.24 -0.86 15.62
CA ASP A 454 11.96 -2.30 15.68
C ASP A 454 12.92 -3.20 14.89
N GLY A 455 13.89 -2.62 14.17
CA GLY A 455 14.84 -3.34 13.31
C GLY A 455 14.19 -3.92 12.06
N GLY A 456 13.04 -3.41 11.65
CA GLY A 456 12.33 -3.79 10.43
C GLY A 456 13.08 -3.41 9.15
N SER A 457 12.57 -3.87 8.03
CA SER A 457 13.08 -3.61 6.68
C SER A 457 11.98 -3.10 5.74
N ARG A 458 11.00 -2.37 6.31
CA ARG A 458 9.93 -1.75 5.51
C ARG A 458 10.53 -0.81 4.49
N LYS A 459 9.91 -0.78 3.31
CA LYS A 459 10.27 0.12 2.22
C LYS A 459 9.13 1.06 1.90
N PHE A 460 9.46 2.20 1.31
CA PHE A 460 8.45 3.13 0.84
C PHE A 460 8.60 3.48 -0.64
N ILE A 461 7.46 3.78 -1.28
CA ILE A 461 7.37 4.46 -2.57
C ILE A 461 6.54 5.72 -2.33
N LEU A 462 7.14 6.88 -2.53
CA LEU A 462 6.44 8.16 -2.49
C LEU A 462 6.24 8.69 -3.91
N VAL A 463 5.05 9.19 -4.21
CA VAL A 463 4.79 9.90 -5.46
C VAL A 463 4.31 11.31 -5.14
N GLN A 464 4.98 12.30 -5.69
CA GLN A 464 4.64 13.71 -5.50
C GLN A 464 4.70 14.49 -6.80
N LEU A 465 3.64 15.20 -7.11
CA LEU A 465 3.63 16.17 -8.18
C LEU A 465 4.63 17.30 -7.84
N PRO A 466 5.55 17.69 -8.74
CA PRO A 466 6.45 18.82 -8.53
C PRO A 466 5.71 20.17 -8.71
N GLU A 467 4.65 20.36 -7.92
CA GLU A 467 3.86 21.58 -7.87
C GLU A 467 4.71 22.74 -7.40
N VAL A 468 4.71 23.83 -8.16
CA VAL A 468 5.53 25.01 -7.88
C VAL A 468 5.01 25.70 -6.62
N VAL A 469 5.91 25.99 -5.68
CA VAL A 469 5.58 26.72 -4.46
C VAL A 469 5.28 28.19 -4.76
N ASP A 470 4.45 28.80 -3.92
CA ASP A 470 4.12 30.23 -4.07
C ASP A 470 5.37 31.08 -3.79
N GLU A 471 5.63 32.08 -4.66
CA GLU A 471 6.84 32.92 -4.61
C GLU A 471 7.00 33.64 -3.26
N ASP A 472 5.89 33.99 -2.60
CA ASP A 472 5.87 34.68 -1.31
C ASP A 472 5.91 33.70 -0.10
N SER A 473 5.83 32.40 -0.35
CA SER A 473 5.78 31.37 0.70
C SER A 473 7.09 31.26 1.49
N ALA A 474 7.01 30.65 2.67
CA ALA A 474 8.19 30.29 3.46
C ALA A 474 9.05 29.25 2.73
N ALA A 475 8.44 28.36 1.94
CA ALA A 475 9.13 27.37 1.12
C ALA A 475 10.02 28.04 0.06
N ALA A 476 9.49 29.00 -0.70
CA ALA A 476 10.28 29.75 -1.69
C ALA A 476 11.43 30.53 -1.04
N LYS A 477 11.18 31.16 0.11
CA LYS A 477 12.21 31.87 0.91
C LYS A 477 13.30 30.93 1.42
N ALA A 478 12.95 29.65 1.69
CA ALA A 478 13.90 28.60 2.05
C ALA A 478 14.65 28.01 0.85
N GLY A 479 14.34 28.43 -0.38
CA GLY A 479 14.99 28.03 -1.63
C GLY A 479 14.37 26.84 -2.34
N PHE A 480 13.21 26.35 -1.89
CA PHE A 480 12.47 25.28 -2.58
C PHE A 480 11.70 25.84 -3.79
N LYS A 481 11.74 25.10 -4.89
CA LYS A 481 11.03 25.46 -6.12
C LYS A 481 9.65 24.78 -6.23
N ASN A 482 9.52 23.59 -5.67
CA ASN A 482 8.30 22.79 -5.71
C ASN A 482 8.16 21.89 -4.48
N ILE A 483 6.98 21.29 -4.33
CA ILE A 483 6.65 20.42 -3.19
C ILE A 483 7.53 19.16 -3.15
N ALA A 484 7.87 18.57 -4.30
CA ALA A 484 8.70 17.36 -4.35
C ALA A 484 10.13 17.61 -3.82
N GLU A 485 10.67 18.83 -3.95
CA GLU A 485 11.94 19.21 -3.31
C GLU A 485 11.83 19.21 -1.78
N ILE A 486 10.71 19.66 -1.22
CA ILE A 486 10.43 19.62 0.23
C ILE A 486 10.37 18.16 0.70
N THR A 487 9.66 17.31 -0.03
CA THR A 487 9.56 15.87 0.23
C THR A 487 10.96 15.22 0.34
N LYS A 488 11.79 15.42 -0.67
CA LYS A 488 13.18 14.89 -0.71
C LYS A 488 14.03 15.43 0.44
N GLU A 489 13.95 16.73 0.70
CA GLU A 489 14.75 17.38 1.74
C GLU A 489 14.35 16.90 3.14
N ARG A 490 13.05 16.72 3.42
CA ARG A 490 12.60 16.11 4.68
C ARG A 490 13.23 14.74 4.89
N VAL A 491 13.15 13.88 3.88
CA VAL A 491 13.71 12.52 3.96
C VAL A 491 15.23 12.56 4.18
N ARG A 492 15.96 13.44 3.49
CA ARG A 492 17.41 13.64 3.72
C ARG A 492 17.73 14.03 5.16
N ARG A 493 16.95 14.95 5.74
CA ARG A 493 17.16 15.40 7.13
C ARG A 493 16.81 14.33 8.14
N VAL A 494 15.78 13.52 7.89
CA VAL A 494 15.46 12.35 8.72
C VAL A 494 16.61 11.36 8.72
N ILE A 495 17.13 10.98 7.55
CA ILE A 495 18.26 10.06 7.43
C ILE A 495 19.49 10.62 8.17
N LYS A 496 19.83 11.88 7.95
CA LYS A 496 20.95 12.54 8.65
C LYS A 496 20.78 12.53 10.17
N LYS A 497 19.58 12.73 10.66
CA LYS A 497 19.26 12.68 12.11
C LYS A 497 19.47 11.26 12.66
N LEU A 498 18.99 10.24 11.96
CA LEU A 498 19.13 8.84 12.35
C LEU A 498 20.59 8.39 12.33
N ASP A 499 21.38 8.83 11.35
CA ASP A 499 22.82 8.55 11.27
C ASP A 499 23.62 9.27 12.37
N GLY A 500 23.22 10.48 12.75
CA GLY A 500 23.85 11.26 13.82
C GLY A 500 23.62 10.68 15.22
N GLY A 501 22.53 9.98 15.45
CA GLY A 501 22.19 9.36 16.73
C GLY A 501 23.00 8.09 17.07
N THR A 502 23.74 7.56 16.10
CA THR A 502 24.56 6.34 16.28
C THR A 502 25.99 6.58 16.80
N LYS A 503 26.37 7.83 17.12
CA LYS A 503 27.75 8.18 17.52
C LYS A 503 28.16 7.83 18.95
N ASP A 504 27.26 7.39 19.83
CA ASP A 504 27.56 7.11 21.24
C ASP A 504 27.52 5.62 21.65
N GLY A 505 27.60 4.69 20.73
CA GLY A 505 27.69 3.26 21.04
C GLY A 505 28.92 2.63 20.39
N LEU A 506 29.91 2.25 21.18
CA LEU A 506 30.94 1.26 20.80
C LEU A 506 30.22 0.11 20.08
N GLY A 507 30.53 -0.12 18.79
CA GLY A 507 29.87 -1.04 17.86
C GLY A 507 29.96 -2.54 18.24
N LEU A 508 29.34 -2.90 19.36
CA LEU A 508 29.26 -4.27 19.87
C LEU A 508 27.85 -4.86 19.77
N ASP A 509 26.83 -4.07 19.48
CA ASP A 509 25.51 -4.60 19.20
C ASP A 509 25.35 -4.79 17.69
N GLY A 510 25.10 -6.03 17.27
CA GLY A 510 24.88 -6.45 15.87
C GLY A 510 23.64 -5.80 15.23
N LYS A 511 23.61 -4.45 15.19
CA LYS A 511 22.55 -3.70 14.50
C LYS A 511 22.62 -4.07 13.02
N LYS A 512 21.55 -4.66 12.53
CA LYS A 512 21.30 -4.89 11.10
C LYS A 512 21.59 -3.61 10.34
N ASN A 513 22.20 -3.78 9.16
CA ASN A 513 22.43 -2.68 8.21
C ASN A 513 21.05 -2.23 7.69
N LEU A 514 20.44 -1.23 8.33
CA LEU A 514 19.10 -0.72 7.96
C LEU A 514 19.22 0.09 6.67
N ASP A 515 18.23 -0.05 5.80
CA ASP A 515 18.13 0.77 4.57
C ASP A 515 17.76 2.22 4.94
N ARG A 516 18.79 3.08 5.00
CA ARG A 516 18.67 4.52 5.21
C ARG A 516 19.04 5.24 3.92
N GLY A 517 18.30 4.97 2.86
CA GLY A 517 18.51 5.59 1.55
C GLY A 517 17.21 5.80 0.81
N PHE A 518 17.30 6.42 -0.35
CA PHE A 518 16.22 6.50 -1.35
C PHE A 518 16.81 6.86 -2.71
N LYS A 519 16.14 6.37 -3.78
CA LYS A 519 16.36 6.76 -5.18
C LYS A 519 15.30 7.77 -5.60
N VAL A 520 15.64 8.65 -6.52
CA VAL A 520 14.70 9.61 -7.11
C VAL A 520 14.46 9.27 -8.57
N TYR A 521 13.21 9.28 -8.97
CA TYR A 521 12.78 9.17 -10.37
C TYR A 521 11.88 10.35 -10.71
N ALA A 522 11.83 10.72 -11.99
CA ALA A 522 10.87 11.69 -12.50
C ALA A 522 10.08 11.11 -13.67
N LEU A 523 8.78 11.40 -13.69
CA LEU A 523 7.93 11.10 -14.82
C LEU A 523 8.39 11.91 -16.05
N ASP A 524 8.57 11.24 -17.18
CA ASP A 524 8.96 11.83 -18.45
C ASP A 524 8.30 11.04 -19.60
N ARG A 525 8.41 11.56 -20.81
CA ARG A 525 8.06 10.80 -22.03
C ARG A 525 8.92 9.55 -22.16
N SER A 526 8.40 8.53 -22.83
CA SER A 526 9.15 7.32 -23.14
C SER A 526 10.53 7.63 -23.74
N ASN A 527 11.52 6.83 -23.39
CA ASN A 527 12.87 6.89 -23.97
C ASN A 527 12.90 6.42 -25.43
N PHE A 528 11.81 5.77 -25.85
CA PHE A 528 11.65 5.24 -27.20
C PHE A 528 10.60 6.04 -27.95
N VAL A 529 10.87 6.35 -29.23
CA VAL A 529 9.92 7.01 -30.13
C VAL A 529 8.77 6.03 -30.42
N PRO A 530 7.51 6.35 -30.04
CA PRO A 530 6.39 5.46 -30.32
C PRO A 530 6.09 5.46 -31.82
N TRP A 531 5.69 4.28 -32.33
CA TRP A 531 5.15 4.18 -33.68
C TRP A 531 3.74 4.79 -33.72
N ASP A 532 3.58 5.87 -34.48
CA ASP A 532 2.29 6.53 -34.67
C ASP A 532 1.64 6.08 -35.98
N THR A 533 0.65 5.20 -35.90
CA THR A 533 -0.11 4.69 -37.04
C THR A 533 -0.99 5.77 -37.69
N THR A 534 -1.25 6.89 -37.01
CA THR A 534 -2.16 7.94 -37.48
C THR A 534 -1.42 9.10 -38.18
N ALA A 535 -0.13 9.28 -37.93
CA ALA A 535 0.68 10.38 -38.47
C ALA A 535 1.14 10.15 -39.91
N ALA A 536 1.10 8.91 -40.43
CA ALA A 536 1.49 8.61 -41.80
C ALA A 536 0.29 8.79 -42.74
N THR A 537 0.11 9.99 -43.26
CA THR A 537 -0.95 10.31 -44.26
C THR A 537 -0.51 10.14 -45.69
N ASP A 538 0.80 10.01 -45.96
CA ASP A 538 1.40 9.83 -47.28
C ASP A 538 2.68 8.99 -47.26
N ALA A 539 3.20 8.61 -48.42
CA ALA A 539 4.38 7.76 -48.55
C ALA A 539 5.66 8.37 -47.95
N ALA A 540 5.83 9.69 -48.04
CA ALA A 540 7.02 10.37 -47.51
C ALA A 540 7.00 10.44 -45.96
N SER A 541 5.83 10.64 -45.36
CA SER A 541 5.66 10.61 -43.91
C SER A 541 5.83 9.17 -43.37
N LEU A 542 5.40 8.15 -44.13
CA LEU A 542 5.62 6.76 -43.80
C LEU A 542 7.11 6.37 -43.85
N GLU A 543 7.84 6.82 -44.93
CA GLU A 543 9.27 6.58 -45.07
C GLU A 543 10.06 7.22 -43.91
N LYS A 544 9.72 8.46 -43.55
CA LYS A 544 10.31 9.13 -42.38
C LYS A 544 10.03 8.41 -41.06
N GLN A 545 8.83 7.88 -40.90
CA GLN A 545 8.51 7.07 -39.72
C GLN A 545 9.27 5.73 -39.71
N LEU A 546 9.46 5.09 -40.85
CA LEU A 546 10.27 3.89 -40.98
C LEU A 546 11.74 4.16 -40.65
N GLU A 547 12.31 5.28 -41.07
CA GLU A 547 13.66 5.71 -40.67
C GLU A 547 13.77 5.94 -39.15
N LEU A 548 12.78 6.61 -38.54
CA LEU A 548 12.70 6.80 -37.07
C LEU A 548 12.49 5.48 -36.32
N ALA A 549 11.91 4.49 -36.95
CA ALA A 549 11.73 3.16 -36.33
C ALA A 549 13.01 2.31 -36.31
N VAL A 550 14.02 2.66 -37.11
CA VAL A 550 15.34 2.02 -37.11
C VAL A 550 16.20 2.54 -35.96
N ASP A 551 16.12 3.85 -35.67
CA ASP A 551 16.75 4.46 -34.48
C ASP A 551 15.67 5.10 -33.61
N ASN A 552 15.05 4.25 -32.79
CA ASN A 552 13.90 4.63 -31.97
C ASN A 552 14.26 5.15 -30.58
N VAL A 553 15.55 5.22 -30.23
CA VAL A 553 16.02 5.73 -28.93
C VAL A 553 16.21 7.25 -29.01
N LEU A 554 15.67 7.99 -28.05
CA LEU A 554 15.90 9.43 -27.95
C LEU A 554 17.37 9.74 -27.66
N HIS A 555 17.96 10.72 -28.36
CA HIS A 555 19.41 11.02 -28.32
C HIS A 555 19.94 11.49 -26.96
N ASP A 556 19.07 11.99 -26.08
CA ASP A 556 19.40 12.53 -24.75
C ASP A 556 19.23 11.52 -23.61
N ARG A 557 19.18 10.22 -23.92
CA ARG A 557 18.91 9.15 -22.96
C ARG A 557 20.16 8.38 -22.59
N SER A 558 20.33 8.14 -21.27
CA SER A 558 21.40 7.29 -20.72
C SER A 558 20.99 5.81 -20.68
N ASP A 559 21.95 4.93 -20.47
CA ASP A 559 21.68 3.50 -20.27
C ASP A 559 20.78 3.27 -19.05
N GLU A 560 20.93 4.06 -17.99
CA GLU A 560 20.09 3.99 -16.80
C GLU A 560 18.64 4.38 -17.09
N ASP A 561 18.40 5.38 -17.95
CA ASP A 561 17.07 5.76 -18.40
C ASP A 561 16.40 4.60 -19.14
N LEU A 562 17.11 3.95 -20.06
CA LEU A 562 16.63 2.82 -20.84
C LEU A 562 16.35 1.61 -19.96
N LEU A 563 17.26 1.30 -19.03
CA LEU A 563 17.10 0.20 -18.09
C LEU A 563 15.89 0.38 -17.20
N ALA A 564 15.66 1.58 -16.63
CA ALA A 564 14.50 1.86 -15.80
C ALA A 564 13.19 1.60 -16.56
N GLU A 565 13.09 2.06 -17.82
CA GLU A 565 11.90 1.83 -18.64
C GLU A 565 11.72 0.34 -19.01
N ILE A 566 12.81 -0.35 -19.36
CA ILE A 566 12.78 -1.78 -19.67
C ILE A 566 12.34 -2.59 -18.43
N LEU A 567 12.85 -2.27 -17.23
CA LEU A 567 12.42 -2.90 -15.99
C LEU A 567 10.91 -2.77 -15.78
N LEU A 568 10.37 -1.55 -15.84
CA LEU A 568 8.95 -1.30 -15.66
C LEU A 568 8.10 -2.06 -16.69
N LYS A 569 8.47 -1.97 -17.97
CA LYS A 569 7.76 -2.63 -19.07
C LYS A 569 7.87 -4.16 -19.07
N THR A 570 8.88 -4.71 -18.42
CA THR A 570 9.07 -6.16 -18.26
C THR A 570 8.59 -6.71 -16.92
N GLY A 571 8.12 -5.85 -16.01
CA GLY A 571 7.50 -6.23 -14.73
C GLY A 571 8.48 -6.40 -13.59
N PHE A 572 9.68 -5.80 -13.67
CA PHE A 572 10.65 -5.78 -12.59
C PHE A 572 10.56 -4.49 -11.78
N PRO A 573 10.57 -4.57 -10.44
CA PRO A 573 10.67 -3.40 -9.58
C PRO A 573 11.93 -2.57 -9.83
N LEU A 574 11.85 -1.27 -9.59
CA LEU A 574 12.95 -0.32 -9.81
C LEU A 574 14.11 -0.50 -8.81
N ASP A 575 13.91 -1.24 -7.73
CA ASP A 575 14.95 -1.64 -6.78
C ASP A 575 15.61 -2.98 -7.12
N THR A 576 15.26 -3.60 -8.27
CA THR A 576 15.87 -4.84 -8.73
C THR A 576 17.36 -4.64 -8.98
N SER A 577 18.17 -5.57 -8.48
CA SER A 577 19.62 -5.53 -8.68
C SER A 577 19.99 -5.72 -10.16
N ILE A 578 20.88 -4.87 -10.65
CA ILE A 578 21.43 -4.93 -12.01
C ILE A 578 22.94 -5.04 -11.90
N THR A 579 23.53 -5.98 -12.62
CA THR A 579 24.98 -6.13 -12.74
C THR A 579 25.38 -6.08 -14.21
N GLN A 580 26.47 -5.42 -14.52
CA GLN A 580 27.02 -5.41 -15.87
C GLN A 580 28.01 -6.55 -16.04
N VAL A 581 27.79 -7.38 -17.05
CA VAL A 581 28.65 -8.53 -17.40
C VAL A 581 29.18 -8.37 -18.82
N GLN A 582 30.33 -8.96 -19.10
CA GLN A 582 30.91 -8.95 -20.45
C GLN A 582 30.57 -10.25 -21.18
N ILE A 583 29.86 -10.15 -22.29
CA ILE A 583 29.53 -11.29 -23.17
C ILE A 583 30.12 -11.02 -24.55
N ALA A 584 31.01 -11.88 -25.03
CA ALA A 584 31.75 -11.70 -26.29
C ALA A 584 32.40 -10.30 -26.45
N GLY A 585 32.87 -9.73 -25.33
CA GLY A 585 33.48 -8.39 -25.33
C GLY A 585 32.50 -7.22 -25.32
N THR A 586 31.21 -7.48 -25.27
CA THR A 586 30.16 -6.46 -25.23
C THR A 586 29.56 -6.39 -23.82
N PRO A 587 29.36 -5.18 -23.23
CA PRO A 587 28.66 -5.03 -21.96
C PRO A 587 27.18 -5.39 -22.11
N VAL A 588 26.70 -6.29 -21.25
CA VAL A 588 25.30 -6.71 -21.17
C VAL A 588 24.86 -6.57 -19.73
N TYR A 589 23.65 -6.08 -19.50
CA TYR A 589 23.09 -5.91 -18.16
C TYR A 589 22.31 -7.17 -17.76
N GLN A 590 22.70 -7.75 -16.65
CA GLN A 590 22.00 -8.85 -16.00
C GLN A 590 21.09 -8.31 -14.91
N VAL A 591 19.80 -8.56 -15.06
CA VAL A 591 18.74 -8.10 -14.15
C VAL A 591 18.23 -9.28 -13.36
N ALA A 592 18.28 -9.20 -12.04
CA ALA A 592 18.01 -10.31 -11.13
C ALA A 592 18.80 -11.59 -11.52
N ASP A 593 19.18 -12.44 -10.61
CA ASP A 593 20.05 -13.59 -10.88
C ASP A 593 19.24 -14.79 -11.43
N PRO A 594 19.70 -15.53 -12.39
CA PRO A 594 20.45 -15.30 -13.66
C PRO A 594 19.53 -15.20 -14.89
N GLY A 595 18.31 -14.74 -14.73
CA GLY A 595 17.23 -15.02 -15.68
C GLY A 595 16.98 -13.99 -16.77
N PHE A 596 17.41 -12.72 -16.63
CA PHE A 596 17.06 -11.68 -17.58
C PHE A 596 18.29 -10.87 -18.00
N LEU A 597 18.55 -10.82 -19.32
CA LEU A 597 19.62 -10.07 -19.93
C LEU A 597 19.08 -8.90 -20.78
N VAL A 598 19.68 -7.73 -20.63
CA VAL A 598 19.39 -6.53 -21.42
C VAL A 598 20.68 -6.09 -22.13
N CYS A 599 20.65 -6.09 -23.46
CA CYS A 599 21.75 -5.62 -24.29
C CYS A 599 21.42 -4.24 -24.88
N LEU A 600 22.13 -3.21 -24.41
CA LEU A 600 21.99 -1.81 -24.89
C LEU A 600 23.09 -1.42 -25.89
N ALA A 601 23.79 -2.41 -26.47
CA ALA A 601 24.83 -2.15 -27.47
C ALA A 601 24.24 -1.44 -28.71
N LYS A 602 25.00 -0.52 -29.29
CA LYS A 602 24.60 0.21 -30.53
C LYS A 602 24.57 -0.66 -31.77
N SER A 603 25.22 -1.82 -31.73
CA SER A 603 25.20 -2.82 -32.80
C SER A 603 25.35 -4.23 -32.22
N VAL A 604 24.66 -5.18 -32.80
CA VAL A 604 24.76 -6.62 -32.46
C VAL A 604 25.09 -7.42 -33.71
N ASP A 605 25.82 -8.49 -33.53
CA ASP A 605 26.17 -9.43 -34.59
C ASP A 605 25.79 -10.88 -34.22
N ALA A 606 25.90 -11.79 -35.15
CA ALA A 606 25.56 -13.19 -34.94
C ALA A 606 26.41 -13.89 -33.85
N PRO A 607 27.72 -13.64 -33.71
CA PRO A 607 28.53 -14.13 -32.60
C PRO A 607 28.01 -13.70 -31.22
N LEU A 608 27.71 -12.41 -31.03
CA LEU A 608 27.18 -11.88 -29.78
C LEU A 608 25.82 -12.49 -29.44
N ILE A 609 24.89 -12.58 -30.41
CA ILE A 609 23.58 -13.21 -30.24
C ILE A 609 23.73 -14.67 -29.77
N LYS A 610 24.63 -15.44 -30.43
CA LYS A 610 24.90 -16.83 -30.03
C LYS A 610 25.53 -16.92 -28.64
N ALA A 611 26.42 -16.00 -28.28
CA ALA A 611 27.04 -15.96 -26.96
C ALA A 611 26.01 -15.63 -25.85
N ILE A 612 25.10 -14.68 -26.10
CA ILE A 612 24.00 -14.38 -25.18
C ILE A 612 23.08 -15.61 -25.04
N ALA A 613 22.69 -16.24 -26.17
CA ALA A 613 21.83 -17.42 -26.16
C ALA A 613 22.46 -18.61 -25.40
N ALA A 614 23.80 -18.77 -25.51
CA ALA A 614 24.54 -19.85 -24.83
C ALA A 614 24.52 -19.73 -23.30
N THR A 615 24.29 -18.54 -22.74
CA THR A 615 24.08 -18.34 -21.28
C THR A 615 22.73 -18.84 -20.79
N LYS A 616 21.83 -19.20 -21.70
CA LYS A 616 20.47 -19.73 -21.43
C LYS A 616 19.64 -18.84 -20.49
N PRO A 617 19.51 -17.54 -20.75
CA PRO A 617 18.66 -16.70 -19.93
C PRO A 617 17.18 -17.05 -20.14
N HIS A 618 16.34 -16.79 -19.15
CA HIS A 618 14.88 -16.93 -19.34
C HIS A 618 14.33 -15.83 -20.24
N ARG A 619 14.89 -14.63 -20.16
CA ARG A 619 14.41 -13.45 -20.89
C ARG A 619 15.58 -12.67 -21.49
N VAL A 620 15.36 -12.12 -22.68
CA VAL A 620 16.34 -11.24 -23.36
C VAL A 620 15.62 -10.04 -23.94
N VAL A 621 16.20 -8.85 -23.71
CA VAL A 621 15.82 -7.62 -24.42
C VAL A 621 17.05 -7.07 -25.10
N ILE A 622 16.94 -6.72 -26.40
CA ILE A 622 17.98 -6.07 -27.20
C ILE A 622 17.38 -4.81 -27.82
N LEU A 623 18.13 -3.72 -27.89
CA LEU A 623 17.66 -2.53 -28.59
C LEU A 623 17.34 -2.84 -30.05
N ASP A 624 16.21 -2.38 -30.55
CA ASP A 624 15.82 -2.57 -31.94
C ASP A 624 16.82 -1.91 -32.88
N ALA A 625 17.27 -0.71 -32.54
CA ALA A 625 18.31 0.02 -33.25
C ALA A 625 19.63 -0.76 -33.42
N ALA A 626 19.96 -1.66 -32.48
CA ALA A 626 21.18 -2.45 -32.52
C ALA A 626 21.27 -3.43 -33.71
N PHE A 627 20.13 -3.80 -34.29
CA PHE A 627 20.05 -4.64 -35.47
C PHE A 627 20.28 -3.85 -36.77
N GLN A 628 20.33 -2.51 -36.74
CA GLN A 628 20.61 -1.63 -37.87
C GLN A 628 19.77 -1.95 -39.12
N GLY A 629 18.48 -2.28 -38.93
CA GLY A 629 17.55 -2.65 -40.02
C GLY A 629 17.79 -4.05 -40.61
N ASN A 630 18.67 -4.88 -40.04
CA ASN A 630 18.93 -6.22 -40.52
C ASN A 630 17.88 -7.25 -40.02
N ASP A 631 16.77 -7.35 -40.75
CA ASP A 631 15.67 -8.28 -40.43
C ASP A 631 16.09 -9.75 -40.44
N ALA A 632 17.06 -10.11 -41.29
CA ALA A 632 17.57 -11.49 -41.34
C ALA A 632 18.30 -11.84 -40.02
N LEU A 633 19.13 -10.92 -39.50
CA LEU A 633 19.81 -11.08 -38.21
C LEU A 633 18.79 -11.15 -37.06
N LYS A 634 17.77 -10.31 -37.08
CA LYS A 634 16.69 -10.27 -36.10
C LYS A 634 15.89 -11.59 -36.07
N THR A 635 15.55 -12.12 -37.24
CA THR A 635 14.86 -13.41 -37.37
C THR A 635 15.74 -14.59 -36.88
N ASN A 636 17.04 -14.55 -37.22
CA ASN A 636 17.98 -15.56 -36.75
C ASN A 636 18.18 -15.50 -35.23
N ALA A 637 18.13 -14.30 -34.64
CA ALA A 637 18.16 -14.14 -33.17
C ALA A 637 16.95 -14.80 -32.51
N VAL A 638 15.74 -14.63 -33.03
CA VAL A 638 14.53 -15.32 -32.51
C VAL A 638 14.75 -16.83 -32.49
N GLN A 639 15.26 -17.39 -33.59
CA GLN A 639 15.51 -18.82 -33.67
C GLN A 639 16.61 -19.27 -32.69
N ALA A 640 17.72 -18.55 -32.65
CA ALA A 640 18.84 -18.86 -31.76
C ALA A 640 18.43 -18.85 -30.25
N PHE A 641 17.63 -17.88 -29.84
CA PHE A 641 17.12 -17.81 -28.46
C PHE A 641 16.10 -18.95 -28.20
N LYS A 642 15.19 -19.21 -29.12
CA LYS A 642 14.22 -20.30 -28.98
C LYS A 642 14.91 -21.68 -28.89
N ASP A 643 15.93 -21.93 -29.68
CA ASP A 643 16.68 -23.21 -29.68
C ASP A 643 17.43 -23.44 -28.36
N GLN A 644 17.75 -22.39 -27.62
CA GLN A 644 18.39 -22.44 -26.28
C GLN A 644 17.38 -22.39 -25.12
N GLY A 645 16.08 -22.35 -25.41
CA GLY A 645 15.02 -22.38 -24.40
C GLY A 645 14.74 -21.04 -23.74
N VAL A 646 15.10 -19.92 -24.39
CA VAL A 646 14.74 -18.58 -23.92
C VAL A 646 13.24 -18.39 -24.07
N GLU A 647 12.55 -18.10 -22.96
CA GLU A 647 11.09 -18.01 -22.90
C GLU A 647 10.57 -16.71 -23.54
N MET A 648 11.31 -15.61 -23.39
CA MET A 648 10.94 -14.31 -23.92
C MET A 648 12.15 -13.64 -24.60
N PHE A 649 12.03 -13.34 -25.86
CA PHE A 649 12.92 -12.42 -26.56
C PHE A 649 12.11 -11.27 -27.14
N ARG A 650 12.48 -10.02 -26.77
CA ARG A 650 11.85 -8.79 -27.26
C ARG A 650 12.90 -7.80 -27.72
N THR A 651 12.50 -6.88 -28.61
CA THR A 651 13.27 -5.68 -28.93
C THR A 651 12.66 -4.46 -28.24
N ALA A 652 13.51 -3.53 -27.82
CA ALA A 652 13.10 -2.28 -27.20
C ALA A 652 13.32 -1.10 -28.18
#